data_6a8bd81abd4dd28e7e622a3f38bb03ff
#
_entry.id   6a8bd81abd4dd28e7e622a3f38bb03ff
#
_cell.length_a   1.000
_cell.length_b   1.000
_cell.length_c   1.000
_cell.angle_alpha   90.00
_cell.angle_beta   90.00
_cell.angle_gamma   90.00
#
_symmetry.space_group_name_H-M   'P 1'
#
loop_
_entity.id
_entity.type
_entity.pdbx_description
1 polymer ?
#
loop_
_entity_poly.entity_id
_entity_poly.type
_entity_poly.pdbx_seq_one_letter_code
_entity_poly.pdbx_strand_id
1 'polypeptide(L)'
;MDDFEPFHSAVNRIPVLRRSGERLADAGRLPKSLFKDHEPLGHDRLHADRWSGSIDLEMIVRTPLVFGEQKDGNVDLPLDGDGHPIVPPTMVKGMISRAYETLTCSRFRVFGDVENRSGRRRTKNDHSELLTYRADPAAANGLLPGRVFEQENGGLAVEILDGFGKNARVALIRDDLDHGYGTILCTDHPDIRPGPGGRINQKQVLTRFRHLTRHGTEVEVQLTRWKDQKGGHHLMVTGVWQDDRLEKFFDVGHGPDVKTFNVWGYPCRTTPEGKTARELFGDDKGGKTYERFFFKSARDGRNLDGTILPLDADHVTRYATVLRSYSAQQQEPGGDKHLLNRAAATHPAPSDNALSNGDLVFVQLDRTYASSGNDIPADARVVDVLPTMVGRRPYSRSPRELAAAQRVLPLTKSTEASAADRLFGYVVPDADDGAKGGDVACRGRLSFGFVNTSEAHICREKQKLSPLLSPKPSSARRFLTDSSGATPTKKKKSKKEEKEVRVPLSRSEYFNFAPEQLLGAAAYPVHRELVQGEGLNRSRFPERATRKAVLDGREQDNDAVRLIARSWMKSGSILRCTISFSNLSEAELAALIWVLTPRNLVPSNEKKDPSAVGYLRMGLGKPLGLGTLEVSIAKNGLRAVRGADLAESYANLDGCLGLATPVVGVEDFPLPNEKILLTTPWVRAMQRAAFGYSDGAPVRYMSLEENKVNNQTDPGSGDPREGYGQSPTSLSAESPRPLKIKKPPRN
;
A
#
# COMPACT_ATOMS: atom_id res chain seq x y z
N MET A 1 2.14 -30.23 19.95
CA MET A 1 1.46 -28.91 20.19
C MET A 1 1.69 -28.08 18.97
N ASP A 2 0.61 -27.58 18.37
CA ASP A 2 0.71 -26.81 17.12
C ASP A 2 1.57 -25.56 17.31
N ASP A 3 2.65 -25.45 16.54
CA ASP A 3 3.56 -24.31 16.51
C ASP A 3 2.90 -23.02 15.97
N PHE A 4 1.58 -23.04 15.75
CA PHE A 4 0.82 -21.97 15.13
C PHE A 4 -0.24 -21.41 16.06
N GLU A 5 -0.34 -20.10 16.12
CA GLU A 5 -1.44 -19.41 16.78
C GLU A 5 -2.40 -18.80 15.73
N PRO A 6 -3.66 -19.27 15.66
CA PRO A 6 -4.62 -18.74 14.70
C PRO A 6 -5.10 -17.34 15.11
N PHE A 7 -5.30 -16.46 14.14
CA PHE A 7 -5.90 -15.14 14.36
C PHE A 7 -6.51 -14.58 13.06
N HIS A 8 -7.37 -13.58 13.18
CA HIS A 8 -7.88 -12.80 12.07
C HIS A 8 -7.22 -11.44 12.02
N SER A 9 -6.95 -10.93 10.81
CA SER A 9 -6.34 -9.61 10.66
C SER A 9 -7.28 -8.49 11.09
N ALA A 10 -6.77 -7.59 11.93
CA ALA A 10 -7.50 -6.40 12.37
C ALA A 10 -7.76 -5.38 11.24
N VAL A 11 -7.00 -5.44 10.17
CA VAL A 11 -7.18 -4.62 8.96
C VAL A 11 -7.46 -5.53 7.79
N ASN A 12 -8.58 -5.30 7.14
CA ASN A 12 -9.00 -6.08 6.00
C ASN A 12 -9.61 -5.13 4.95
N ARG A 13 -10.20 -5.66 3.91
CA ARG A 13 -10.78 -4.86 2.85
C ARG A 13 -11.98 -5.55 2.23
N ILE A 14 -12.92 -4.72 1.84
CA ILE A 14 -14.12 -5.13 1.10
C ILE A 14 -13.84 -4.90 -0.37
N PRO A 15 -14.09 -5.88 -1.27
CA PRO A 15 -13.89 -5.69 -2.70
C PRO A 15 -14.84 -4.63 -3.24
N VAL A 16 -14.35 -3.74 -4.11
CA VAL A 16 -15.18 -2.70 -4.74
C VAL A 16 -15.45 -3.12 -6.17
N LEU A 17 -16.55 -3.86 -6.36
CA LEU A 17 -16.94 -4.50 -7.63
C LEU A 17 -17.93 -3.63 -8.42
N ARG A 18 -17.66 -2.34 -8.56
CA ARG A 18 -18.60 -1.40 -9.18
C ARG A 18 -19.07 -1.82 -10.57
N ARG A 19 -18.16 -2.22 -11.46
CA ARG A 19 -18.53 -2.71 -12.81
C ARG A 19 -19.47 -3.93 -12.79
N SER A 20 -19.33 -4.79 -11.76
CA SER A 20 -20.24 -5.94 -11.60
C SER A 20 -21.62 -5.48 -11.11
N GLY A 21 -21.67 -4.54 -10.18
CA GLY A 21 -22.92 -3.90 -9.75
C GLY A 21 -23.66 -3.22 -10.92
N GLU A 22 -22.94 -2.45 -11.73
CA GLU A 22 -23.49 -1.80 -12.93
C GLU A 22 -24.05 -2.80 -13.95
N ARG A 23 -23.33 -3.89 -14.21
CA ARG A 23 -23.81 -4.98 -15.11
C ARG A 23 -25.06 -5.66 -14.59
N LEU A 24 -25.13 -5.91 -13.29
CA LEU A 24 -26.34 -6.47 -12.66
C LEU A 24 -27.54 -5.51 -12.77
N ALA A 25 -27.30 -4.20 -12.65
CA ALA A 25 -28.34 -3.18 -12.82
C ALA A 25 -28.80 -3.07 -14.28
N ASP A 26 -27.88 -3.18 -15.26
CA ASP A 26 -28.24 -3.21 -16.69
C ASP A 26 -29.12 -4.43 -17.05
N ALA A 27 -28.81 -5.56 -16.42
CA ALA A 27 -29.59 -6.78 -16.57
C ALA A 27 -30.92 -6.78 -15.77
N GLY A 28 -31.29 -5.66 -15.13
CA GLY A 28 -32.52 -5.55 -14.31
C GLY A 28 -32.47 -6.34 -12.99
N ARG A 29 -31.32 -6.86 -12.61
CA ARG A 29 -31.11 -7.69 -11.40
C ARG A 29 -30.84 -6.89 -10.13
N LEU A 30 -30.43 -5.63 -10.25
CA LEU A 30 -30.27 -4.67 -9.16
C LEU A 30 -30.91 -3.33 -9.54
N PRO A 31 -31.32 -2.49 -8.57
CA PRO A 31 -31.94 -1.19 -8.86
C PRO A 31 -30.95 -0.24 -9.55
N LYS A 32 -31.30 0.30 -10.70
CA LYS A 32 -30.48 1.28 -11.43
C LYS A 32 -30.22 2.52 -10.58
N SER A 33 -31.19 2.97 -9.78
CA SER A 33 -31.05 4.10 -8.87
C SER A 33 -29.92 3.94 -7.84
N LEU A 34 -29.55 2.72 -7.47
CA LEU A 34 -28.47 2.45 -6.51
C LEU A 34 -27.11 2.14 -7.17
N PHE A 35 -27.13 1.48 -8.35
CA PHE A 35 -25.92 0.91 -8.94
C PHE A 35 -25.47 1.58 -10.24
N LYS A 36 -26.20 2.61 -10.72
CA LYS A 36 -25.79 3.43 -11.86
C LYS A 36 -25.47 4.86 -11.43
N ASP A 37 -24.46 5.44 -12.10
CA ASP A 37 -24.21 6.86 -11.99
C ASP A 37 -25.25 7.64 -12.77
N HIS A 38 -25.72 8.70 -12.17
CA HIS A 38 -26.59 9.67 -12.83
C HIS A 38 -26.58 10.99 -12.06
N GLU A 39 -26.99 12.03 -12.72
CA GLU A 39 -27.07 13.35 -12.13
C GLU A 39 -28.06 13.36 -10.95
N PRO A 40 -27.72 14.02 -9.83
CA PRO A 40 -28.63 14.19 -8.71
C PRO A 40 -29.83 15.09 -9.13
N LEU A 41 -31.00 14.76 -8.63
CA LEU A 41 -32.15 15.65 -8.77
C LEU A 41 -31.90 16.98 -8.06
N GLY A 42 -32.48 18.07 -8.54
CA GLY A 42 -32.43 19.36 -7.88
C GLY A 42 -33.06 19.37 -6.48
N HIS A 43 -32.79 20.44 -5.73
CA HIS A 43 -33.40 20.70 -4.42
C HIS A 43 -34.53 21.75 -4.51
N ASP A 44 -34.89 22.16 -5.72
CA ASP A 44 -35.82 23.23 -6.04
C ASP A 44 -37.29 22.84 -5.83
N ARG A 45 -37.60 21.52 -5.84
CA ARG A 45 -38.96 21.00 -5.71
C ARG A 45 -39.03 19.63 -5.07
N LEU A 46 -40.17 19.27 -4.57
CA LEU A 46 -40.51 17.92 -4.16
C LEU A 46 -41.06 17.13 -5.37
N HIS A 47 -40.64 15.88 -5.50
CA HIS A 47 -41.10 14.97 -6.53
C HIS A 47 -42.17 14.05 -5.94
N ALA A 48 -43.30 13.88 -6.68
CA ALA A 48 -44.48 13.16 -6.22
C ALA A 48 -44.20 11.70 -5.81
N ASP A 49 -43.28 11.04 -6.51
CA ASP A 49 -42.86 9.65 -6.29
C ASP A 49 -41.78 9.44 -5.27
N ARG A 50 -41.31 10.54 -4.60
CA ARG A 50 -40.20 10.53 -3.65
C ARG A 50 -40.69 10.63 -2.22
N TRP A 51 -39.81 10.17 -1.30
CA TRP A 51 -40.09 10.14 0.11
C TRP A 51 -39.30 11.22 0.87
N SER A 52 -39.97 11.87 1.83
CA SER A 52 -39.38 12.81 2.75
C SER A 52 -39.83 12.47 4.18
N GLY A 53 -38.99 12.77 5.17
CA GLY A 53 -39.33 12.46 6.55
C GLY A 53 -38.10 12.44 7.50
N SER A 54 -38.19 11.60 8.52
CA SER A 54 -37.13 11.48 9.54
C SER A 54 -36.95 10.04 10.03
N ILE A 55 -35.75 9.76 10.50
CA ILE A 55 -35.36 8.50 11.14
C ILE A 55 -34.75 8.83 12.50
N ASP A 56 -35.38 8.36 13.57
CA ASP A 56 -34.81 8.45 14.91
C ASP A 56 -33.94 7.23 15.16
N LEU A 57 -32.67 7.47 15.44
CA LEU A 57 -31.68 6.44 15.70
C LEU A 57 -31.43 6.25 17.18
N GLU A 58 -31.27 4.99 17.57
CA GLU A 58 -30.65 4.59 18.83
C GLU A 58 -29.33 3.88 18.56
N MET A 59 -28.27 4.29 19.23
CA MET A 59 -26.92 3.79 19.04
C MET A 59 -26.36 3.37 20.39
N ILE A 60 -26.11 2.07 20.59
CA ILE A 60 -25.54 1.53 21.83
C ILE A 60 -24.06 1.30 21.62
N VAL A 61 -23.23 1.93 22.45
CA VAL A 61 -21.78 1.74 22.44
C VAL A 61 -21.48 0.34 23.04
N ARG A 62 -20.87 -0.54 22.24
CA ARG A 62 -20.55 -1.92 22.64
C ARG A 62 -19.10 -2.11 23.05
N THR A 63 -18.17 -1.27 22.53
CA THR A 63 -16.77 -1.22 22.97
C THR A 63 -16.38 0.23 23.19
N PRO A 64 -15.35 0.53 24.00
CA PRO A 64 -14.98 1.92 24.32
C PRO A 64 -14.89 2.80 23.08
N LEU A 65 -15.52 3.98 23.13
CA LEU A 65 -15.55 4.93 22.03
C LEU A 65 -14.61 6.09 22.33
N VAL A 66 -13.52 6.20 21.57
CA VAL A 66 -12.50 7.25 21.65
C VAL A 66 -12.65 8.18 20.47
N PHE A 67 -12.78 9.46 20.70
CA PHE A 67 -12.81 10.51 19.68
C PHE A 67 -12.44 11.86 20.30
N GLY A 68 -12.25 12.86 19.48
CA GLY A 68 -11.92 14.23 19.90
C GLY A 68 -10.77 14.80 19.08
N GLU A 69 -10.35 16.00 19.45
CA GLU A 69 -9.20 16.65 18.84
C GLU A 69 -7.90 15.99 19.30
N GLN A 70 -7.03 15.71 18.34
CA GLN A 70 -5.70 15.17 18.63
C GLN A 70 -4.70 16.32 18.78
N LYS A 71 -4.21 16.52 19.99
CA LYS A 71 -3.20 17.53 20.28
C LYS A 71 -2.07 16.92 21.10
N ASP A 72 -0.83 17.13 20.65
CA ASP A 72 0.39 16.69 21.34
C ASP A 72 0.38 15.18 21.74
N GLY A 73 -0.12 14.34 20.84
CA GLY A 73 -0.22 12.90 21.10
C GLY A 73 -1.36 12.50 22.05
N ASN A 74 -2.19 13.44 22.49
CA ASN A 74 -3.34 13.19 23.34
C ASN A 74 -4.65 13.33 22.58
N VAL A 75 -5.68 12.60 23.02
CA VAL A 75 -7.07 12.78 22.60
C VAL A 75 -7.95 12.80 23.84
N ASP A 76 -8.88 13.73 23.86
CA ASP A 76 -9.85 13.91 24.94
C ASP A 76 -11.25 14.11 24.37
N LEU A 77 -12.27 13.64 25.08
CA LEU A 77 -13.65 13.85 24.67
C LEU A 77 -14.00 15.32 24.80
N PRO A 78 -14.55 15.97 23.77
CA PRO A 78 -15.15 17.29 23.94
C PRO A 78 -16.41 17.17 24.81
N LEU A 79 -16.54 18.05 25.78
CA LEU A 79 -17.67 18.07 26.70
C LEU A 79 -18.45 19.38 26.57
N ASP A 80 -19.76 19.32 26.84
CA ASP A 80 -20.60 20.50 27.00
C ASP A 80 -20.50 21.10 28.43
N GLY A 81 -21.30 22.14 28.72
CA GLY A 81 -21.32 22.80 30.02
C GLY A 81 -21.80 21.90 31.16
N ASP A 82 -22.57 20.90 30.87
CA ASP A 82 -23.14 19.92 31.82
C ASP A 82 -22.26 18.70 32.00
N GLY A 83 -21.14 18.62 31.24
CA GLY A 83 -20.19 17.52 31.32
C GLY A 83 -20.54 16.31 30.45
N HIS A 84 -21.52 16.43 29.55
CA HIS A 84 -21.83 15.37 28.58
C HIS A 84 -20.92 15.45 27.35
N PRO A 85 -20.58 14.28 26.71
CA PRO A 85 -19.75 14.28 25.54
C PRO A 85 -20.46 14.92 24.33
N ILE A 86 -19.77 15.80 23.61
CA ILE A 86 -20.25 16.36 22.36
C ILE A 86 -19.83 15.44 21.22
N VAL A 87 -20.77 14.65 20.72
CA VAL A 87 -20.57 13.80 19.53
C VAL A 87 -20.94 14.60 18.28
N PRO A 88 -19.98 14.97 17.42
CA PRO A 88 -20.30 15.68 16.19
C PRO A 88 -21.24 14.86 15.29
N PRO A 89 -22.33 15.42 14.77
CA PRO A 89 -23.24 14.72 13.83
C PRO A 89 -22.52 14.17 12.60
N THR A 90 -21.42 14.80 12.20
CA THR A 90 -20.57 14.35 11.10
C THR A 90 -19.90 12.99 11.36
N MET A 91 -19.69 12.61 12.62
CA MET A 91 -19.20 11.27 12.95
C MET A 91 -20.25 10.19 12.67
N VAL A 92 -21.51 10.45 13.04
CA VAL A 92 -22.64 9.58 12.73
C VAL A 92 -22.85 9.51 11.23
N LYS A 93 -22.85 10.66 10.54
CA LYS A 93 -22.89 10.74 9.07
C LYS A 93 -21.78 9.89 8.43
N GLY A 94 -20.54 10.01 8.89
CA GLY A 94 -19.39 9.26 8.33
C GLY A 94 -19.51 7.75 8.54
N MET A 95 -20.03 7.30 9.67
CA MET A 95 -20.28 5.89 9.98
C MET A 95 -21.33 5.29 9.02
N ILE A 96 -22.46 5.95 8.88
CA ILE A 96 -23.58 5.49 8.04
C ILE A 96 -23.23 5.60 6.55
N SER A 97 -22.61 6.72 6.14
CA SER A 97 -22.14 6.91 4.77
C SER A 97 -21.24 5.75 4.33
N ARG A 98 -20.31 5.33 5.19
CA ARG A 98 -19.40 4.23 4.86
C ARG A 98 -20.13 2.90 4.66
N ALA A 99 -21.15 2.60 5.48
CA ALA A 99 -21.98 1.41 5.31
C ALA A 99 -22.78 1.48 4.02
N TYR A 100 -23.40 2.61 3.73
CA TYR A 100 -24.19 2.84 2.51
C TYR A 100 -23.33 2.79 1.24
N GLU A 101 -22.17 3.44 1.23
CA GLU A 101 -21.18 3.36 0.13
C GLU A 101 -20.80 1.93 -0.18
N THR A 102 -20.62 1.12 0.86
CA THR A 102 -20.26 -0.29 0.71
C THR A 102 -21.44 -1.08 0.12
N LEU A 103 -22.64 -0.95 0.66
CA LEU A 103 -23.84 -1.65 0.20
C LEU A 103 -24.11 -1.38 -1.28
N THR A 104 -24.04 -0.12 -1.69
CA THR A 104 -24.33 0.35 -3.05
C THR A 104 -23.13 0.28 -3.99
N CYS A 105 -21.99 -0.22 -3.51
CA CYS A 105 -20.74 -0.28 -4.27
C CYS A 105 -20.40 1.07 -4.95
N SER A 106 -20.58 2.17 -4.21
CA SER A 106 -20.39 3.54 -4.69
C SER A 106 -18.92 3.86 -4.98
N ARG A 107 -18.69 4.99 -5.66
CA ARG A 107 -17.34 5.51 -5.90
C ARG A 107 -16.62 5.82 -4.58
N PHE A 108 -15.29 5.84 -4.61
CA PHE A 108 -14.52 6.41 -3.52
C PHE A 108 -14.82 7.92 -3.44
N ARG A 109 -15.20 8.40 -2.28
CA ARG A 109 -15.43 9.84 -2.07
C ARG A 109 -14.14 10.62 -1.87
N VAL A 110 -13.09 9.95 -1.43
CA VAL A 110 -11.75 10.49 -1.29
C VAL A 110 -10.77 9.47 -1.87
N PHE A 111 -9.93 9.92 -2.78
CA PHE A 111 -8.85 9.14 -3.37
C PHE A 111 -7.69 10.08 -3.69
N GLY A 112 -6.52 9.84 -3.09
CA GLY A 112 -5.38 10.74 -3.21
C GLY A 112 -5.13 11.54 -1.92
N ASP A 113 -4.48 12.67 -2.02
CA ASP A 113 -3.98 13.40 -0.87
C ASP A 113 -5.04 13.96 0.05
N VAL A 114 -4.78 13.75 1.33
CA VAL A 114 -5.29 14.62 2.37
C VAL A 114 -4.32 15.81 2.47
N GLU A 115 -4.79 17.01 2.23
CA GLU A 115 -4.01 18.23 2.48
C GLU A 115 -3.42 18.18 3.89
N ASN A 116 -2.11 18.37 3.99
CA ASN A 116 -1.46 18.45 5.27
C ASN A 116 -1.95 19.74 5.96
N ARG A 117 -2.55 19.63 7.15
CA ARG A 117 -3.03 20.74 8.00
C ARG A 117 -1.98 21.83 8.28
N SER A 118 -0.73 21.63 7.92
CA SER A 118 0.36 22.59 8.08
C SER A 118 0.52 23.61 6.94
N GLY A 119 -0.38 23.65 5.96
CA GLY A 119 -0.36 24.65 4.88
C GLY A 119 0.81 24.55 3.91
N ARG A 120 1.72 23.61 4.09
CA ARG A 120 2.75 23.30 3.09
C ARG A 120 2.15 22.37 2.06
N ARG A 121 1.95 22.86 0.84
CA ARG A 121 1.61 22.03 -0.33
C ARG A 121 2.64 20.90 -0.43
N ARG A 122 2.31 19.72 0.05
CA ARG A 122 2.93 18.52 -0.48
C ARG A 122 2.46 18.39 -1.91
N THR A 123 3.37 18.07 -2.82
CA THR A 123 3.03 17.65 -4.17
C THR A 123 1.85 16.70 -4.12
N LYS A 124 0.77 17.04 -4.85
CA LYS A 124 -0.46 16.23 -4.93
C LYS A 124 -0.07 14.77 -5.20
N ASN A 125 -0.18 13.93 -4.22
CA ASN A 125 -0.01 12.48 -4.41
C ASN A 125 -1.38 11.93 -4.83
N ASP A 126 -1.71 12.08 -6.08
CA ASP A 126 -2.97 11.62 -6.66
C ASP A 126 -3.00 10.11 -6.91
N HIS A 127 -2.01 9.40 -6.34
CA HIS A 127 -1.78 7.98 -6.57
C HIS A 127 -1.65 7.59 -8.05
N SER A 128 -1.36 8.56 -8.94
CA SER A 128 -1.04 8.30 -10.35
C SER A 128 0.36 7.71 -10.50
N GLU A 129 1.26 8.03 -9.58
CA GLU A 129 2.61 7.50 -9.60
C GLU A 129 2.63 5.99 -9.31
N LEU A 130 3.52 5.29 -9.99
CA LEU A 130 3.76 3.88 -9.72
C LEU A 130 4.35 3.73 -8.30
N LEU A 131 3.80 2.81 -7.54
CA LEU A 131 4.39 2.41 -6.28
C LEU A 131 5.62 1.52 -6.53
N THR A 132 6.52 1.45 -5.55
CA THR A 132 7.69 0.59 -5.63
C THR A 132 7.67 -0.49 -4.55
N TYR A 133 8.29 -1.62 -4.85
CA TYR A 133 8.49 -2.72 -3.91
C TYR A 133 9.98 -3.00 -3.72
N ARG A 134 10.35 -3.59 -2.58
CA ARG A 134 11.73 -4.02 -2.34
C ARG A 134 12.05 -5.20 -3.26
N ALA A 135 13.07 -5.03 -4.10
CA ALA A 135 13.54 -6.07 -5.00
C ALA A 135 14.17 -7.23 -4.22
N ASP A 136 14.05 -8.44 -4.78
CA ASP A 136 14.82 -9.58 -4.31
C ASP A 136 16.26 -9.44 -4.80
N PRO A 137 17.28 -9.59 -3.94
CA PRO A 137 18.68 -9.58 -4.37
C PRO A 137 18.99 -10.58 -5.49
N ALA A 138 18.35 -11.75 -5.48
CA ALA A 138 18.50 -12.76 -6.52
C ALA A 138 17.97 -12.28 -7.89
N ALA A 139 17.00 -11.39 -7.92
CA ALA A 139 16.47 -10.83 -9.16
C ALA A 139 17.50 -9.95 -9.91
N ALA A 140 18.51 -9.45 -9.21
CA ALA A 140 19.59 -8.67 -9.82
C ALA A 140 20.46 -9.53 -10.78
N ASN A 141 20.53 -10.84 -10.56
CA ASN A 141 21.33 -11.74 -11.41
C ASN A 141 20.78 -11.86 -12.85
N GLY A 142 19.53 -11.49 -13.08
CA GLY A 142 18.90 -11.49 -14.40
C GLY A 142 19.03 -10.18 -15.18
N LEU A 143 19.57 -9.13 -14.54
CA LEU A 143 19.70 -7.81 -15.16
C LEU A 143 20.99 -7.70 -15.98
N LEU A 144 20.93 -6.87 -17.01
CA LEU A 144 22.06 -6.56 -17.87
C LEU A 144 22.60 -5.16 -17.53
N PRO A 145 23.92 -4.98 -17.40
CA PRO A 145 24.53 -3.67 -17.32
C PRO A 145 24.29 -2.89 -18.62
N GLY A 146 24.10 -1.59 -18.52
CA GLY A 146 23.93 -0.73 -19.68
C GLY A 146 24.39 0.70 -19.40
N ARG A 147 24.59 1.45 -20.49
CA ARG A 147 24.88 2.88 -20.47
C ARG A 147 23.85 3.60 -21.32
N VAL A 148 23.23 4.63 -20.75
CA VAL A 148 22.27 5.47 -21.44
C VAL A 148 22.99 6.50 -22.30
N PHE A 149 22.46 6.78 -23.48
CA PHE A 149 22.94 7.85 -24.32
C PHE A 149 21.79 8.52 -25.08
N GLU A 150 22.01 9.77 -25.48
CA GLU A 150 21.08 10.53 -26.27
C GLU A 150 21.34 10.27 -27.75
N GLN A 151 20.30 9.95 -28.50
CA GLN A 151 20.35 9.76 -29.95
C GLN A 151 20.26 11.10 -30.69
N GLU A 152 20.66 11.17 -31.96
CA GLU A 152 20.61 12.35 -32.79
C GLU A 152 19.21 12.96 -32.92
N ASN A 153 18.16 12.13 -32.74
CA ASN A 153 16.76 12.57 -32.77
C ASN A 153 16.26 13.13 -31.41
N GLY A 154 17.14 13.26 -30.40
CA GLY A 154 16.80 13.71 -29.05
C GLY A 154 16.17 12.63 -28.17
N GLY A 155 15.98 11.40 -28.66
CA GLY A 155 15.50 10.25 -27.86
C GLY A 155 16.62 9.60 -27.05
N LEU A 156 16.24 8.92 -25.95
CA LEU A 156 17.18 8.12 -25.17
C LEU A 156 17.25 6.69 -25.70
N ALA A 157 18.44 6.10 -25.62
CA ALA A 157 18.69 4.69 -25.86
C ALA A 157 19.65 4.15 -24.81
N VAL A 158 19.71 2.84 -24.68
CA VAL A 158 20.66 2.16 -23.81
C VAL A 158 21.51 1.20 -24.59
N GLU A 159 22.82 1.34 -24.46
CA GLU A 159 23.81 0.36 -24.92
C GLU A 159 23.98 -0.71 -23.86
N ILE A 160 23.77 -1.97 -24.24
CA ILE A 160 23.92 -3.10 -23.32
C ILE A 160 25.40 -3.49 -23.21
N LEU A 161 25.91 -3.58 -22.00
CA LEU A 161 27.30 -3.89 -21.65
C LEU A 161 27.36 -5.26 -20.98
N ASP A 162 27.08 -6.33 -21.73
CA ASP A 162 26.87 -7.68 -21.19
C ASP A 162 28.17 -8.45 -20.83
N GLY A 163 29.33 -7.83 -20.98
CA GLY A 163 30.63 -8.39 -20.61
C GLY A 163 30.89 -9.72 -21.31
N PHE A 164 31.34 -10.72 -20.55
CA PHE A 164 31.56 -12.09 -21.06
C PHE A 164 30.34 -13.01 -20.91
N GLY A 165 29.15 -12.45 -20.75
CA GLY A 165 27.90 -13.19 -20.63
C GLY A 165 27.53 -13.56 -19.18
N LYS A 166 26.61 -14.49 -18.99
CA LYS A 166 25.84 -14.76 -17.75
C LYS A 166 26.64 -14.78 -16.45
N ASN A 167 27.82 -15.35 -16.44
CA ASN A 167 28.61 -15.53 -15.22
C ASN A 167 29.73 -14.49 -15.07
N ALA A 168 29.82 -13.53 -16.00
CA ALA A 168 30.88 -12.54 -16.06
C ALA A 168 30.43 -11.24 -16.74
N ARG A 169 29.20 -10.79 -16.49
CA ARG A 169 28.62 -9.56 -17.06
C ARG A 169 29.25 -8.31 -16.51
N VAL A 170 29.77 -8.37 -15.28
CA VAL A 170 30.46 -7.27 -14.62
C VAL A 170 31.73 -7.76 -13.99
N ALA A 171 32.76 -6.94 -13.96
CA ALA A 171 33.96 -7.21 -13.18
C ALA A 171 33.89 -6.47 -11.84
N LEU A 172 34.64 -6.97 -10.87
CA LEU A 172 34.78 -6.35 -9.55
C LEU A 172 35.80 -5.21 -9.61
N ILE A 173 35.52 -4.12 -8.95
CA ILE A 173 36.48 -3.07 -8.61
C ILE A 173 36.71 -3.16 -7.12
N ARG A 174 37.96 -3.44 -6.71
CA ARG A 174 38.34 -3.41 -5.32
C ARG A 174 38.35 -1.98 -4.80
N ASP A 175 37.70 -1.74 -3.66
CA ASP A 175 37.47 -0.40 -3.14
C ASP A 175 38.03 -0.18 -1.74
N ASP A 176 38.49 -1.22 -1.06
CA ASP A 176 39.04 -1.13 0.30
C ASP A 176 40.30 -2.00 0.52
N LEU A 177 40.93 -1.79 1.68
CA LEU A 177 42.11 -2.52 2.07
C LEU A 177 41.86 -3.96 2.47
N ASP A 178 40.69 -4.23 3.03
CA ASP A 178 40.32 -5.52 3.64
C ASP A 178 39.58 -6.44 2.66
N HIS A 179 39.55 -6.08 1.38
CA HIS A 179 38.94 -6.91 0.36
C HIS A 179 39.68 -8.24 0.20
N GLY A 180 38.96 -9.37 0.28
CA GLY A 180 39.56 -10.71 0.34
C GLY A 180 40.22 -11.20 -0.97
N TYR A 181 40.21 -10.41 -2.05
CA TYR A 181 40.77 -10.81 -3.35
C TYR A 181 41.93 -9.95 -3.80
N GLY A 182 43.01 -10.60 -4.18
CA GLY A 182 44.20 -9.99 -4.74
C GLY A 182 45.08 -9.25 -3.72
N THR A 183 46.39 -9.24 -3.98
CA THR A 183 47.37 -8.45 -3.22
C THR A 183 47.51 -7.09 -3.86
N ILE A 184 47.59 -6.01 -3.03
CA ILE A 184 47.85 -4.66 -3.53
C ILE A 184 49.32 -4.57 -3.93
N LEU A 185 49.57 -4.16 -5.17
CA LEU A 185 50.90 -3.96 -5.72
C LEU A 185 51.40 -2.52 -5.45
N CYS A 186 52.71 -2.37 -5.35
CA CYS A 186 53.34 -1.06 -5.44
C CYS A 186 53.43 -0.68 -6.92
N THR A 187 52.83 0.43 -7.29
CA THR A 187 53.02 0.98 -8.63
C THR A 187 54.26 1.91 -8.61
N ASP A 188 55.06 1.88 -9.69
CA ASP A 188 56.23 2.76 -9.83
C ASP A 188 55.80 4.22 -10.17
N HIS A 189 54.65 4.65 -9.72
CA HIS A 189 54.16 5.98 -10.01
C HIS A 189 54.76 7.02 -9.08
N PRO A 190 55.26 8.16 -9.60
CA PRO A 190 55.95 9.19 -8.82
C PRO A 190 55.12 9.77 -7.67
N ASP A 191 53.80 9.72 -7.74
CA ASP A 191 52.89 10.20 -6.70
C ASP A 191 52.70 9.20 -5.54
N ILE A 192 53.19 7.96 -5.69
CA ILE A 192 53.06 6.92 -4.66
C ILE A 192 54.40 6.78 -3.95
N ARG A 193 54.52 7.43 -2.78
CA ARG A 193 55.72 7.36 -1.98
C ARG A 193 55.75 6.12 -1.10
N PRO A 194 56.85 5.36 -1.06
CA PRO A 194 56.99 4.29 -0.08
C PRO A 194 56.84 4.83 1.35
N GLY A 195 56.13 4.11 2.18
CA GLY A 195 56.08 4.39 3.62
C GLY A 195 57.40 4.10 4.34
N PRO A 196 57.49 4.34 5.67
CA PRO A 196 58.68 4.06 6.46
C PRO A 196 59.14 2.60 6.30
N GLY A 197 60.41 2.40 5.99
CA GLY A 197 61.01 1.07 5.76
C GLY A 197 60.72 0.47 4.39
N GLY A 198 60.37 1.28 3.38
CA GLY A 198 60.08 0.81 2.01
C GLY A 198 58.76 0.07 1.85
N ARG A 199 57.85 0.14 2.84
CA ARG A 199 56.54 -0.49 2.79
C ARG A 199 55.63 0.21 1.80
N ILE A 200 54.82 -0.58 1.08
CA ILE A 200 53.80 -0.06 0.15
C ILE A 200 52.80 0.78 0.93
N ASN A 201 52.57 2.01 0.49
CA ASN A 201 51.45 2.83 0.98
C ASN A 201 50.18 2.43 0.28
N GLN A 202 49.52 1.35 0.75
CA GLN A 202 48.36 0.77 0.16
C GLN A 202 47.17 1.77 0.01
N LYS A 203 47.07 2.74 0.93
CA LYS A 203 46.04 3.77 0.87
C LYS A 203 46.27 4.72 -0.32
N GLN A 204 47.50 5.10 -0.59
CA GLN A 204 47.81 5.93 -1.77
C GLN A 204 47.58 5.18 -3.08
N VAL A 205 47.92 3.89 -3.14
CA VAL A 205 47.63 3.03 -4.30
C VAL A 205 46.15 2.99 -4.61
N LEU A 206 45.29 2.75 -3.59
CA LEU A 206 43.86 2.74 -3.75
C LEU A 206 43.29 4.12 -4.14
N THR A 207 43.85 5.20 -3.60
CA THR A 207 43.42 6.56 -3.97
C THR A 207 43.69 6.82 -5.45
N ARG A 208 44.88 6.44 -5.95
CA ARG A 208 45.20 6.57 -7.37
C ARG A 208 44.31 5.68 -8.24
N PHE A 209 44.13 4.45 -7.84
CA PHE A 209 43.20 3.53 -8.56
C PHE A 209 41.79 4.09 -8.67
N ARG A 210 41.28 4.71 -7.60
CA ARG A 210 39.96 5.39 -7.64
C ARG A 210 39.98 6.60 -8.58
N HIS A 211 41.06 7.37 -8.61
CA HIS A 211 41.21 8.50 -9.49
C HIS A 211 41.16 8.09 -10.96
N LEU A 212 41.79 6.97 -11.32
CA LEU A 212 41.79 6.43 -12.69
C LEU A 212 40.47 5.70 -13.05
N THR A 213 39.73 5.25 -12.06
CA THR A 213 38.48 4.52 -12.26
C THR A 213 37.31 5.33 -11.74
N ARG A 214 37.16 6.59 -12.18
CA ARG A 214 36.03 7.46 -11.83
C ARG A 214 34.74 6.94 -12.43
N HIS A 215 33.63 7.14 -11.71
CA HIS A 215 32.33 6.71 -12.15
C HIS A 215 31.97 7.24 -13.53
N GLY A 216 31.52 6.36 -14.42
CA GLY A 216 31.00 6.71 -15.76
C GLY A 216 32.02 7.15 -16.78
N THR A 217 33.32 7.25 -16.42
CA THR A 217 34.38 7.55 -17.41
C THR A 217 34.72 6.31 -18.22
N GLU A 218 34.91 6.45 -19.51
CA GLU A 218 35.39 5.35 -20.35
C GLU A 218 36.87 5.15 -20.13
N VAL A 219 37.26 3.93 -19.77
CA VAL A 219 38.67 3.58 -19.48
C VAL A 219 39.00 2.19 -20.02
N GLU A 220 40.22 2.04 -20.49
CA GLU A 220 40.77 0.71 -20.80
C GLU A 220 41.41 0.10 -19.55
N VAL A 221 41.00 -1.15 -19.27
CA VAL A 221 41.46 -1.85 -18.08
C VAL A 221 41.96 -3.26 -18.39
N GLN A 222 42.89 -3.77 -17.59
CA GLN A 222 43.16 -5.18 -17.55
C GLN A 222 42.25 -5.87 -16.57
N LEU A 223 41.43 -6.81 -17.06
CA LEU A 223 40.65 -7.74 -16.26
C LEU A 223 41.42 -9.01 -16.02
N THR A 224 41.37 -9.54 -14.82
CA THR A 224 41.89 -10.88 -14.50
C THR A 224 40.76 -11.77 -14.03
N ARG A 225 40.63 -12.96 -14.67
CA ARG A 225 39.68 -14.02 -14.29
C ARG A 225 40.44 -15.17 -13.67
N TRP A 226 39.92 -15.69 -12.55
CA TRP A 226 40.50 -16.85 -11.86
C TRP A 226 39.39 -17.67 -11.18
N LYS A 227 39.78 -18.86 -10.71
CA LYS A 227 38.96 -19.68 -9.82
C LYS A 227 39.54 -19.63 -8.42
N ASP A 228 38.65 -19.50 -7.42
CA ASP A 228 39.05 -19.66 -6.03
C ASP A 228 39.20 -21.14 -5.63
N GLN A 229 39.71 -21.39 -4.42
CA GLN A 229 39.90 -22.75 -3.90
C GLN A 229 38.59 -23.55 -3.75
N LYS A 230 37.42 -22.88 -3.76
CA LYS A 230 36.09 -23.48 -3.69
C LYS A 230 35.44 -23.68 -5.07
N GLY A 231 36.19 -23.37 -6.14
CA GLY A 231 35.74 -23.46 -7.52
C GLY A 231 34.88 -22.28 -8.01
N GLY A 232 34.75 -21.22 -7.22
CA GLY A 232 34.04 -19.99 -7.60
C GLY A 232 34.81 -19.20 -8.65
N HIS A 233 34.13 -18.74 -9.70
CA HIS A 233 34.73 -17.90 -10.74
C HIS A 233 34.67 -16.43 -10.32
N HIS A 234 35.82 -15.75 -10.44
CA HIS A 234 35.94 -14.31 -10.16
C HIS A 234 36.49 -13.59 -11.39
N LEU A 235 36.11 -12.32 -11.53
CA LEU A 235 36.57 -11.40 -12.56
C LEU A 235 36.78 -10.02 -11.92
N MET A 236 37.99 -9.46 -11.99
CA MET A 236 38.33 -8.22 -11.33
C MET A 236 39.19 -7.33 -12.19
N VAL A 237 39.09 -6.02 -12.04
CA VAL A 237 40.01 -5.04 -12.61
C VAL A 237 41.29 -5.11 -11.84
N THR A 238 42.40 -5.49 -12.51
CA THR A 238 43.74 -5.61 -11.89
C THR A 238 44.72 -4.55 -12.34
N GLY A 239 44.46 -3.86 -13.45
CA GLY A 239 45.25 -2.75 -13.96
C GLY A 239 44.44 -1.78 -14.81
N VAL A 240 44.97 -0.61 -15.03
CA VAL A 240 44.38 0.45 -15.85
C VAL A 240 45.41 0.89 -16.88
N TRP A 241 45.03 1.02 -18.14
CA TRP A 241 45.90 1.55 -19.19
C TRP A 241 45.88 3.07 -19.18
N GLN A 242 47.09 3.66 -19.26
CA GLN A 242 47.33 5.09 -19.37
C GLN A 242 48.36 5.33 -20.47
N ASP A 243 47.98 5.98 -21.56
CA ASP A 243 48.90 6.35 -22.67
C ASP A 243 49.80 5.17 -23.08
N ASP A 244 49.23 4.02 -23.46
CA ASP A 244 49.90 2.78 -23.86
C ASP A 244 50.72 2.07 -22.77
N ARG A 245 50.66 2.55 -21.51
CA ARG A 245 51.30 1.92 -20.36
C ARG A 245 50.28 1.32 -19.40
N LEU A 246 50.44 0.02 -19.12
CA LEU A 246 49.61 -0.66 -18.12
C LEU A 246 50.12 -0.38 -16.71
N GLU A 247 49.32 0.31 -15.90
CA GLU A 247 49.55 0.48 -14.46
C GLU A 247 48.81 -0.64 -13.71
N LYS A 248 49.55 -1.58 -13.12
CA LYS A 248 49.03 -2.71 -12.37
C LYS A 248 48.82 -2.34 -10.90
N PHE A 249 47.66 -2.65 -10.35
CA PHE A 249 47.25 -2.32 -8.98
C PHE A 249 47.09 -3.56 -8.11
N PHE A 250 46.72 -4.69 -8.70
CA PHE A 250 46.42 -5.92 -7.94
C PHE A 250 47.04 -7.14 -8.59
N ASP A 251 47.50 -8.07 -7.76
CA ASP A 251 47.92 -9.41 -8.16
C ASP A 251 46.99 -10.45 -7.51
N VAL A 252 46.41 -11.30 -8.30
CA VAL A 252 45.52 -12.41 -7.88
C VAL A 252 46.24 -13.76 -7.89
N GLY A 253 47.55 -13.75 -8.07
CA GLY A 253 48.38 -14.94 -8.18
C GLY A 253 48.50 -15.49 -9.63
N HIS A 254 49.27 -16.57 -9.77
CA HIS A 254 49.55 -17.22 -11.04
C HIS A 254 49.05 -18.65 -11.01
N GLY A 255 48.53 -19.12 -12.14
CA GLY A 255 48.08 -20.50 -12.28
C GLY A 255 47.41 -20.75 -13.64
N PRO A 256 47.16 -22.01 -14.03
CA PRO A 256 46.62 -22.34 -15.31
C PRO A 256 45.17 -21.79 -15.54
N ASP A 257 44.47 -21.51 -14.46
CA ASP A 257 43.10 -20.97 -14.49
C ASP A 257 43.07 -19.43 -14.46
N VAL A 258 44.22 -18.77 -14.38
CA VAL A 258 44.31 -17.28 -14.37
C VAL A 258 44.43 -16.77 -15.79
N LYS A 259 43.48 -15.95 -16.24
CA LYS A 259 43.48 -15.35 -17.58
C LYS A 259 43.28 -13.85 -17.50
N THR A 260 44.03 -13.10 -18.30
CA THR A 260 43.92 -11.64 -18.39
C THR A 260 43.31 -11.23 -19.72
N PHE A 261 42.57 -10.11 -19.69
CA PHE A 261 41.88 -9.54 -20.84
C PHE A 261 42.02 -8.02 -20.78
N ASN A 262 42.28 -7.36 -21.88
CA ASN A 262 42.18 -5.90 -21.98
C ASN A 262 40.80 -5.54 -22.58
N VAL A 263 40.09 -4.68 -21.87
CA VAL A 263 38.74 -4.28 -22.29
C VAL A 263 38.49 -2.82 -22.01
N TRP A 264 37.68 -2.20 -22.84
CA TRP A 264 37.12 -0.86 -22.61
C TRP A 264 35.81 -0.98 -21.85
N GLY A 265 35.54 -0.05 -20.94
CA GLY A 265 34.30 0.00 -20.22
C GLY A 265 34.22 1.16 -19.24
N TYR A 266 33.28 1.04 -18.29
CA TYR A 266 32.88 2.11 -17.41
C TYR A 266 32.89 1.64 -15.95
N PRO A 267 33.68 2.30 -15.07
CA PRO A 267 33.57 2.06 -13.64
C PRO A 267 32.20 2.50 -13.13
N CYS A 268 31.51 1.59 -12.48
CA CYS A 268 30.22 1.84 -11.83
C CYS A 268 30.43 1.94 -10.32
N ARG A 269 30.69 3.13 -9.82
CA ARG A 269 30.86 3.42 -8.40
C ARG A 269 29.55 3.93 -7.79
N THR A 270 29.19 3.40 -6.66
CA THR A 270 27.98 3.79 -5.91
C THR A 270 28.33 4.56 -4.65
N THR A 271 29.61 4.90 -4.48
CA THR A 271 30.14 5.67 -3.35
C THR A 271 30.53 7.07 -3.82
N PRO A 272 30.26 8.12 -3.03
CA PRO A 272 30.76 9.46 -3.29
C PRO A 272 32.29 9.47 -3.33
N GLU A 273 32.84 10.45 -4.02
CA GLU A 273 34.30 10.65 -4.07
C GLU A 273 34.86 10.76 -2.64
N GLY A 274 35.94 10.03 -2.35
CA GLY A 274 36.59 10.00 -1.06
C GLY A 274 36.01 9.04 -0.01
N LYS A 275 34.94 8.30 -0.30
CA LYS A 275 34.40 7.26 0.60
C LYS A 275 34.50 5.86 -0.01
N THR A 276 34.69 4.85 0.84
CA THR A 276 34.64 3.44 0.43
C THR A 276 33.24 2.87 0.50
N ALA A 277 32.96 1.77 -0.23
CA ALA A 277 31.74 1.05 -0.11
C ALA A 277 31.47 0.57 1.32
N ARG A 278 32.51 0.14 2.05
CA ARG A 278 32.42 -0.30 3.44
C ARG A 278 32.05 0.83 4.41
N GLU A 279 32.62 2.02 4.25
CA GLU A 279 32.29 3.20 5.07
C GLU A 279 30.81 3.61 4.88
N LEU A 280 30.26 3.38 3.70
CA LEU A 280 28.89 3.77 3.38
C LEU A 280 27.86 2.71 3.77
N PHE A 281 28.20 1.43 3.65
CA PHE A 281 27.28 0.30 3.82
C PHE A 281 27.49 -0.49 5.11
N GLY A 282 28.51 -0.14 5.90
CA GLY A 282 28.81 -0.77 7.18
C GLY A 282 29.50 -2.13 7.07
N ASP A 283 29.96 -2.63 8.22
CA ASP A 283 30.69 -3.89 8.38
C ASP A 283 29.78 -5.11 8.58
N ASP A 284 28.46 -4.93 8.60
CA ASP A 284 27.53 -6.01 8.83
C ASP A 284 27.71 -7.12 7.79
N LYS A 285 27.61 -8.36 8.22
CA LYS A 285 27.72 -9.55 7.37
C LYS A 285 26.76 -9.42 6.18
N GLY A 286 27.31 -9.08 5.01
CA GLY A 286 26.57 -8.84 3.77
C GLY A 286 26.64 -7.40 3.24
N GLY A 287 27.41 -6.50 3.85
CA GLY A 287 27.72 -5.17 3.33
C GLY A 287 28.45 -5.24 1.98
N LYS A 288 28.30 -4.20 1.16
CA LYS A 288 28.98 -4.10 -0.14
C LYS A 288 30.45 -3.76 0.08
N THR A 289 31.34 -4.62 -0.36
CA THR A 289 32.80 -4.47 -0.19
C THR A 289 33.54 -4.12 -1.48
N TYR A 290 32.83 -4.03 -2.60
CA TYR A 290 33.41 -3.77 -3.91
C TYR A 290 32.46 -2.97 -4.79
N GLU A 291 33.04 -2.29 -5.78
CA GLU A 291 32.33 -1.62 -6.85
C GLU A 291 32.31 -2.49 -8.12
N ARG A 292 31.71 -2.04 -9.19
CA ARG A 292 31.52 -2.82 -10.41
C ARG A 292 32.16 -2.11 -11.60
N PHE A 293 32.59 -2.90 -12.57
CA PHE A 293 33.05 -2.43 -13.86
C PHE A 293 32.11 -2.99 -14.93
N PHE A 294 31.50 -2.11 -15.71
CA PHE A 294 30.64 -2.45 -16.84
C PHE A 294 31.48 -2.37 -18.11
N PHE A 295 31.45 -3.40 -18.94
CA PHE A 295 32.26 -3.47 -20.14
C PHE A 295 31.52 -4.17 -21.28
N LYS A 296 31.97 -3.89 -22.50
CA LYS A 296 31.46 -4.52 -23.71
C LYS A 296 32.07 -5.92 -23.84
N SER A 297 31.32 -6.84 -24.42
CA SER A 297 31.87 -8.18 -24.69
C SER A 297 32.97 -8.05 -25.76
N ALA A 298 34.13 -8.63 -25.47
CA ALA A 298 35.19 -8.77 -26.44
C ALA A 298 35.15 -10.18 -27.02
N ARG A 299 34.93 -10.33 -28.32
CA ARG A 299 35.20 -11.54 -29.08
C ARG A 299 36.52 -11.37 -29.80
N ASP A 300 37.42 -12.32 -29.61
CA ASP A 300 38.73 -12.40 -30.31
C ASP A 300 39.59 -11.11 -30.18
N GLY A 301 39.56 -10.47 -29.00
CA GLY A 301 40.38 -9.29 -28.77
C GLY A 301 39.84 -8.00 -29.39
N ARG A 302 38.65 -8.00 -29.98
CA ARG A 302 37.97 -6.81 -30.47
C ARG A 302 36.81 -6.45 -29.56
N ASN A 303 36.74 -5.18 -29.16
CA ASN A 303 35.54 -4.64 -28.48
C ASN A 303 34.40 -4.61 -29.50
N LEU A 304 33.36 -5.35 -29.25
CA LEU A 304 32.14 -5.31 -30.06
C LEU A 304 31.29 -4.13 -29.57
N ASP A 305 30.63 -3.44 -30.50
CA ASP A 305 29.60 -2.48 -30.12
C ASP A 305 28.47 -3.20 -29.40
N GLY A 306 28.04 -2.66 -28.27
CA GLY A 306 26.93 -3.23 -27.52
C GLY A 306 25.62 -3.15 -28.32
N THR A 307 24.66 -4.01 -28.02
CA THR A 307 23.32 -3.91 -28.59
C THR A 307 22.66 -2.63 -28.08
N ILE A 308 22.20 -1.77 -28.99
CA ILE A 308 21.53 -0.52 -28.71
C ILE A 308 20.03 -0.72 -28.74
N LEU A 309 19.34 -0.41 -27.65
CA LEU A 309 17.90 -0.53 -27.52
C LEU A 309 17.26 0.84 -27.18
N PRO A 310 16.16 1.22 -27.84
CA PRO A 310 15.50 2.49 -27.58
C PRO A 310 14.81 2.50 -26.21
N LEU A 311 14.78 3.67 -25.59
CA LEU A 311 14.04 3.95 -24.36
C LEU A 311 12.89 4.92 -24.66
N ASP A 312 11.72 4.64 -24.10
CA ASP A 312 10.55 5.50 -24.21
C ASP A 312 10.30 6.30 -22.91
N ALA A 313 9.30 7.16 -22.94
CA ALA A 313 8.94 8.00 -21.79
C ALA A 313 8.48 7.20 -20.57
N ASP A 314 7.95 5.98 -20.75
CA ASP A 314 7.55 5.10 -19.63
C ASP A 314 8.79 4.62 -18.87
N HIS A 315 9.85 4.23 -19.56
CA HIS A 315 11.12 3.83 -18.93
C HIS A 315 11.70 4.97 -18.07
N VAL A 316 11.69 6.21 -18.60
CA VAL A 316 12.16 7.39 -17.87
C VAL A 316 11.31 7.63 -16.61
N THR A 317 9.99 7.56 -16.75
CA THR A 317 9.05 7.74 -15.64
C THR A 317 9.23 6.68 -14.56
N ARG A 318 9.38 5.42 -14.96
CA ARG A 318 9.58 4.28 -14.06
C ARG A 318 10.91 4.39 -13.29
N TYR A 319 11.98 4.77 -13.98
CA TYR A 319 13.27 5.04 -13.37
C TYR A 319 13.21 6.17 -12.34
N ALA A 320 12.63 7.31 -12.71
CA ALA A 320 12.42 8.45 -11.82
C ALA A 320 11.58 8.08 -10.59
N THR A 321 10.57 7.22 -10.74
CA THR A 321 9.76 6.71 -9.63
C THR A 321 10.58 5.93 -8.63
N VAL A 322 11.52 5.11 -9.08
CA VAL A 322 12.44 4.38 -8.18
C VAL A 322 13.32 5.36 -7.40
N LEU A 323 13.92 6.34 -8.06
CA LEU A 323 14.76 7.35 -7.40
C LEU A 323 13.96 8.18 -6.38
N ARG A 324 12.76 8.67 -6.74
CA ARG A 324 11.87 9.41 -5.83
C ARG A 324 11.48 8.58 -4.61
N SER A 325 11.27 7.27 -4.78
CA SER A 325 10.94 6.39 -3.66
C SER A 325 12.09 6.26 -2.64
N TYR A 326 13.33 6.36 -3.07
CA TYR A 326 14.49 6.43 -2.17
C TYR A 326 14.54 7.78 -1.44
N SER A 327 14.36 8.88 -2.15
CA SER A 327 14.36 10.23 -1.57
C SER A 327 13.25 10.41 -0.53
N ALA A 328 12.05 9.91 -0.79
CA ALA A 328 10.93 9.97 0.15
C ALA A 328 11.20 9.21 1.46
N GLN A 329 11.90 8.06 1.40
CA GLN A 329 12.25 7.30 2.60
C GLN A 329 13.21 8.01 3.54
N GLN A 330 14.01 8.93 3.02
CA GLN A 330 15.00 9.65 3.82
C GLN A 330 14.43 10.87 4.50
N GLN A 331 13.39 11.47 3.92
CA GLN A 331 12.70 12.58 4.50
C GLN A 331 11.78 12.16 5.66
N GLU A 332 11.57 10.84 5.85
CA GLU A 332 10.85 10.34 7.03
C GLU A 332 11.71 10.50 8.29
N PRO A 333 11.10 10.88 9.45
CA PRO A 333 11.82 10.91 10.73
C PRO A 333 12.46 9.54 11.03
N GLY A 334 13.77 9.52 11.27
CA GLY A 334 14.56 8.29 11.44
C GLY A 334 14.98 7.62 10.12
N GLY A 335 14.73 8.25 8.99
CA GLY A 335 15.22 7.79 7.69
C GLY A 335 16.74 7.81 7.59
N ASP A 336 17.30 6.77 6.96
CA ASP A 336 18.75 6.63 6.77
C ASP A 336 19.24 7.66 5.74
N LYS A 337 19.84 8.75 6.21
CA LYS A 337 20.41 9.82 5.36
C LYS A 337 21.43 9.30 4.34
N HIS A 338 22.00 8.11 4.57
CA HIS A 338 22.90 7.48 3.62
C HIS A 338 22.18 6.88 2.39
N LEU A 339 20.88 6.68 2.43
CA LEU A 339 20.13 6.18 1.27
C LEU A 339 20.07 7.18 0.10
N LEU A 340 20.06 8.52 0.34
CA LEU A 340 20.18 9.54 -0.71
C LEU A 340 21.52 9.48 -1.40
N ASN A 341 22.56 9.40 -0.59
CA ASN A 341 23.89 9.26 -1.13
C ASN A 341 24.03 7.97 -1.94
N ARG A 342 23.27 6.90 -1.61
CA ARG A 342 23.25 5.65 -2.37
C ARG A 342 22.52 5.77 -3.71
N ALA A 343 21.41 6.48 -3.75
CA ALA A 343 20.69 6.73 -5.00
C ALA A 343 21.42 7.78 -5.85
N ALA A 344 21.95 8.83 -5.21
CA ALA A 344 22.71 9.89 -5.86
C ALA A 344 24.14 9.46 -6.26
N ALA A 345 24.69 8.41 -5.66
CA ALA A 345 26.03 7.91 -6.02
C ALA A 345 26.04 7.10 -7.31
N THR A 346 24.88 6.72 -7.84
CA THR A 346 24.78 6.14 -9.18
C THR A 346 24.76 7.22 -10.26
N HIS A 347 24.73 8.48 -9.83
CA HIS A 347 24.60 9.63 -10.64
C HIS A 347 25.35 10.80 -10.00
N PRO A 348 26.06 11.64 -10.76
CA PRO A 348 26.37 12.98 -10.28
C PRO A 348 25.03 13.70 -10.07
N ALA A 349 24.54 13.64 -8.83
CA ALA A 349 23.29 14.23 -8.31
C ALA A 349 22.36 14.80 -9.41
N PRO A 350 21.41 14.03 -9.96
CA PRO A 350 20.47 14.58 -10.91
C PRO A 350 19.64 15.61 -10.16
N SER A 351 19.64 16.83 -10.62
CA SER A 351 18.81 17.90 -10.07
C SER A 351 17.31 17.59 -10.13
N ASP A 352 16.91 16.60 -10.93
CA ASP A 352 15.53 16.30 -11.29
C ASP A 352 15.14 14.81 -11.20
N ASN A 353 16.02 13.93 -10.72
CA ASN A 353 15.81 12.48 -10.70
C ASN A 353 15.48 11.88 -12.10
N ALA A 354 15.94 12.51 -13.16
CA ALA A 354 15.72 12.04 -14.52
C ALA A 354 16.83 11.10 -15.00
N LEU A 355 16.51 10.26 -15.95
CA LEU A 355 17.48 9.44 -16.66
C LEU A 355 18.19 10.31 -17.71
N SER A 356 19.52 10.27 -17.73
CA SER A 356 20.33 11.20 -18.51
C SER A 356 21.40 10.49 -19.33
N ASN A 357 21.95 11.20 -20.32
CA ASN A 357 23.09 10.75 -21.10
C ASN A 357 24.29 10.44 -20.21
N GLY A 358 24.91 9.27 -20.43
CA GLY A 358 26.07 8.79 -19.65
C GLY A 358 25.73 7.93 -18.44
N ASP A 359 24.43 7.81 -18.09
CA ASP A 359 24.02 7.03 -16.93
C ASP A 359 24.34 5.56 -17.07
N LEU A 360 24.96 5.00 -16.01
CA LEU A 360 25.11 3.55 -15.88
C LEU A 360 23.89 2.98 -15.16
N VAL A 361 23.27 1.98 -15.78
CA VAL A 361 22.02 1.40 -15.34
C VAL A 361 22.04 -0.11 -15.38
N PHE A 362 21.06 -0.74 -14.74
CA PHE A 362 20.71 -2.12 -15.02
C PHE A 362 19.44 -2.18 -15.85
N VAL A 363 19.43 -3.05 -16.87
CA VAL A 363 18.33 -3.22 -17.81
C VAL A 363 17.70 -4.58 -17.65
N GLN A 364 16.37 -4.62 -17.61
CA GLN A 364 15.59 -5.83 -17.72
C GLN A 364 15.00 -5.92 -19.12
N LEU A 365 15.23 -7.03 -19.83
CA LEU A 365 14.63 -7.33 -21.11
C LEU A 365 13.36 -8.19 -20.95
N ASP A 366 12.52 -8.20 -21.98
CA ASP A 366 11.26 -8.96 -22.05
C ASP A 366 11.46 -10.49 -21.96
N ARG A 367 12.63 -10.98 -22.29
CA ARG A 367 13.05 -12.37 -22.22
C ARG A 367 14.37 -12.50 -21.49
N THR A 368 14.58 -13.65 -20.90
CA THR A 368 15.90 -14.03 -20.39
C THR A 368 16.71 -14.60 -21.55
N TYR A 369 17.68 -13.84 -22.04
CA TYR A 369 18.59 -14.34 -23.07
C TYR A 369 19.59 -15.30 -22.44
N ALA A 370 19.64 -16.50 -23.00
CA ALA A 370 20.54 -17.54 -22.53
C ALA A 370 21.99 -17.12 -22.77
N SER A 371 22.80 -17.45 -21.89
CA SER A 371 24.09 -16.91 -21.54
C SER A 371 25.27 -17.60 -22.22
N SER A 372 25.10 -18.14 -23.35
CA SER A 372 26.17 -18.78 -24.10
C SER A 372 26.33 -18.13 -25.47
N GLY A 373 26.92 -16.92 -25.48
CA GLY A 373 27.42 -16.33 -26.72
C GLY A 373 26.37 -15.93 -27.76
N ASN A 374 25.09 -15.94 -27.45
CA ASN A 374 24.07 -15.44 -28.36
C ASN A 374 23.91 -13.93 -28.15
N ASP A 375 24.14 -13.20 -29.23
CA ASP A 375 23.91 -11.76 -29.26
C ASP A 375 22.45 -11.47 -28.87
N ILE A 376 22.26 -10.38 -28.13
CA ILE A 376 20.93 -9.88 -27.81
C ILE A 376 20.30 -9.48 -29.14
N PRO A 377 19.15 -10.04 -29.55
CA PRO A 377 18.54 -9.71 -30.84
C PRO A 377 18.15 -8.22 -30.87
N ALA A 378 18.20 -7.63 -32.05
CA ALA A 378 17.80 -6.25 -32.26
C ALA A 378 16.29 -6.01 -31.96
N ASP A 379 15.46 -7.06 -31.95
CA ASP A 379 14.04 -7.03 -31.57
C ASP A 379 13.77 -7.18 -30.07
N ALA A 380 14.81 -7.33 -29.27
CA ALA A 380 14.69 -7.36 -27.81
C ALA A 380 14.08 -6.06 -27.28
N ARG A 381 13.20 -6.17 -26.30
CA ARG A 381 12.53 -5.00 -25.69
C ARG A 381 12.99 -4.76 -24.28
N VAL A 382 13.28 -3.51 -23.97
CA VAL A 382 13.50 -3.08 -22.60
C VAL A 382 12.17 -3.10 -21.87
N VAL A 383 12.14 -3.73 -20.68
CA VAL A 383 10.98 -3.76 -19.79
C VAL A 383 11.15 -2.73 -18.68
N ASP A 384 12.34 -2.68 -18.08
CA ASP A 384 12.68 -1.75 -17.00
C ASP A 384 14.13 -1.29 -17.13
N VAL A 385 14.34 -0.03 -16.78
CA VAL A 385 15.65 0.54 -16.51
C VAL A 385 15.74 0.82 -15.02
N LEU A 386 16.79 0.35 -14.36
CA LEU A 386 16.93 0.39 -12.92
C LEU A 386 18.26 1.03 -12.52
N PRO A 387 18.31 1.80 -11.42
CA PRO A 387 19.58 2.32 -10.91
C PRO A 387 20.50 1.16 -10.51
N THR A 388 21.80 1.40 -10.55
CA THR A 388 22.83 0.39 -10.26
C THR A 388 22.76 -0.17 -8.85
N MET A 389 22.09 0.51 -7.95
CA MET A 389 21.68 0.01 -6.64
C MET A 389 20.24 -0.55 -6.71
N VAL A 390 20.09 -1.79 -7.15
CA VAL A 390 18.78 -2.44 -7.31
C VAL A 390 18.22 -2.86 -5.95
N GLY A 391 17.69 -1.91 -5.19
CA GLY A 391 16.99 -2.19 -3.94
C GLY A 391 15.46 -2.11 -4.07
N ARG A 392 14.96 -1.43 -5.13
CA ARG A 392 13.54 -1.27 -5.41
C ARG A 392 13.23 -1.41 -6.88
N ARG A 393 11.99 -1.83 -7.16
CA ARG A 393 11.40 -1.92 -8.50
C ARG A 393 10.03 -1.28 -8.52
N PRO A 394 9.61 -0.67 -9.63
CA PRO A 394 8.26 -0.16 -9.76
C PRO A 394 7.27 -1.30 -10.00
N TYR A 395 6.03 -1.12 -9.57
CA TYR A 395 4.92 -1.98 -9.97
C TYR A 395 4.49 -1.67 -11.41
N SER A 396 3.73 -2.57 -12.00
CA SER A 396 3.27 -2.43 -13.40
C SER A 396 2.18 -1.36 -13.56
N ARG A 397 1.42 -1.05 -12.51
CA ARG A 397 0.32 -0.09 -12.50
C ARG A 397 0.30 0.73 -11.22
N SER A 398 -0.23 1.93 -11.33
CA SER A 398 -0.53 2.76 -10.18
C SER A 398 -1.88 2.38 -9.53
N PRO A 399 -2.09 2.74 -8.26
CA PRO A 399 -3.41 2.61 -7.63
C PRO A 399 -4.50 3.39 -8.38
N ARG A 400 -4.17 4.56 -8.96
CA ARG A 400 -5.10 5.37 -9.75
C ARG A 400 -5.56 4.65 -11.01
N GLU A 401 -4.65 4.00 -11.74
CA GLU A 401 -5.02 3.20 -12.92
C GLU A 401 -5.96 2.04 -12.57
N LEU A 402 -5.73 1.36 -11.42
CA LEU A 402 -6.67 0.34 -10.95
C LEU A 402 -8.03 0.94 -10.59
N ALA A 403 -8.06 2.06 -9.86
CA ALA A 403 -9.29 2.75 -9.50
C ALA A 403 -10.07 3.21 -10.74
N ALA A 404 -9.37 3.75 -11.75
CA ALA A 404 -9.97 4.13 -13.03
C ALA A 404 -10.56 2.92 -13.77
N ALA A 405 -9.80 1.83 -13.82
CA ALA A 405 -10.26 0.58 -14.43
C ALA A 405 -11.51 -0.01 -13.74
N GLN A 406 -11.65 0.20 -12.43
CA GLN A 406 -12.82 -0.21 -11.65
C GLN A 406 -13.98 0.82 -11.71
N ARG A 407 -13.76 2.03 -12.26
CA ARG A 407 -14.68 3.18 -12.25
C ARG A 407 -15.04 3.65 -10.84
N VAL A 408 -14.06 3.64 -9.93
CA VAL A 408 -14.25 4.01 -8.52
C VAL A 408 -13.54 5.30 -8.11
N LEU A 409 -12.86 5.99 -9.03
CA LEU A 409 -12.32 7.33 -8.75
C LEU A 409 -13.44 8.28 -8.29
N PRO A 410 -13.14 9.26 -7.46
CA PRO A 410 -14.08 10.34 -7.13
C PRO A 410 -14.66 10.96 -8.41
N LEU A 411 -15.90 11.42 -8.33
CA LEU A 411 -16.56 12.05 -9.45
C LEU A 411 -15.85 13.35 -9.85
N THR A 412 -15.87 13.66 -11.15
CA THR A 412 -15.36 14.90 -11.73
C THR A 412 -16.48 15.79 -12.31
N LYS A 413 -17.68 15.23 -12.47
CA LYS A 413 -18.87 15.92 -12.97
C LYS A 413 -20.15 15.29 -12.40
N SER A 414 -21.24 16.02 -12.39
CA SER A 414 -22.54 15.64 -11.80
C SER A 414 -23.08 14.31 -12.33
N THR A 415 -22.89 14.03 -13.63
CA THR A 415 -23.37 12.81 -14.27
C THR A 415 -22.67 11.53 -13.78
N GLU A 416 -21.57 11.67 -13.05
CA GLU A 416 -20.84 10.56 -12.44
C GLU A 416 -21.24 10.28 -11.00
N ALA A 417 -22.23 11.00 -10.45
CA ALA A 417 -22.64 10.86 -9.07
C ALA A 417 -23.19 9.45 -8.78
N SER A 418 -22.49 8.72 -7.91
CA SER A 418 -22.94 7.41 -7.40
C SER A 418 -24.05 7.59 -6.35
N ALA A 419 -24.70 6.50 -5.94
CA ALA A 419 -25.78 6.57 -4.96
C ALA A 419 -25.36 7.27 -3.65
N ALA A 420 -24.15 7.01 -3.15
CA ALA A 420 -23.67 7.70 -1.95
C ALA A 420 -23.42 9.19 -2.20
N ASP A 421 -22.92 9.58 -3.36
CA ASP A 421 -22.70 10.99 -3.70
C ASP A 421 -24.03 11.74 -3.72
N ARG A 422 -25.05 11.16 -4.34
CA ARG A 422 -26.41 11.76 -4.41
C ARG A 422 -27.07 11.88 -3.02
N LEU A 423 -26.85 10.88 -2.16
CA LEU A 423 -27.47 10.84 -0.84
C LEU A 423 -26.78 11.75 0.17
N PHE A 424 -25.43 11.68 0.27
CA PHE A 424 -24.65 12.38 1.28
C PHE A 424 -24.07 13.71 0.79
N GLY A 425 -24.19 14.02 -0.51
CA GLY A 425 -23.64 15.21 -1.13
C GLY A 425 -22.15 15.05 -1.48
N TYR A 426 -21.64 15.94 -2.33
CA TYR A 426 -20.26 15.97 -2.79
C TYR A 426 -19.77 17.37 -3.07
N VAL A 427 -18.47 17.51 -3.13
CA VAL A 427 -17.75 18.68 -3.65
C VAL A 427 -16.70 18.15 -4.61
N VAL A 428 -16.55 18.75 -5.78
CA VAL A 428 -15.49 18.44 -6.75
C VAL A 428 -14.29 19.32 -6.43
N PRO A 429 -13.17 18.78 -5.90
CA PRO A 429 -12.07 19.60 -5.38
C PRO A 429 -11.35 20.46 -6.42
N ASP A 430 -11.30 19.96 -7.66
CA ASP A 430 -10.56 20.54 -8.78
C ASP A 430 -11.54 20.89 -9.93
N ALA A 431 -12.72 21.40 -9.61
CA ALA A 431 -13.65 21.89 -10.62
C ALA A 431 -13.00 23.03 -11.41
N ASP A 432 -13.15 23.00 -12.75
CA ASP A 432 -12.65 24.07 -13.61
C ASP A 432 -13.25 25.43 -13.19
N ASP A 433 -12.49 26.51 -13.33
CA ASP A 433 -12.92 27.87 -12.94
C ASP A 433 -14.24 28.32 -13.62
N GLY A 434 -14.62 27.66 -14.71
CA GLY A 434 -15.89 27.87 -15.42
C GLY A 434 -17.02 26.94 -15.02
N ALA A 435 -16.78 25.94 -14.18
CA ALA A 435 -17.80 24.97 -13.77
C ALA A 435 -18.84 25.62 -12.85
N LYS A 436 -20.10 25.27 -13.01
CA LYS A 436 -21.23 25.85 -12.26
C LYS A 436 -22.17 24.78 -11.73
N GLY A 437 -22.87 25.11 -10.63
CA GLY A 437 -23.97 24.28 -10.11
C GLY A 437 -23.51 22.89 -9.66
N GLY A 438 -24.21 21.85 -10.15
CA GLY A 438 -23.99 20.46 -9.76
C GLY A 438 -22.63 19.90 -10.12
N ASP A 439 -21.90 20.49 -11.07
CA ASP A 439 -20.55 20.06 -11.43
C ASP A 439 -19.48 20.52 -10.42
N VAL A 440 -19.81 21.47 -9.55
CA VAL A 440 -18.91 21.92 -8.49
C VAL A 440 -19.25 21.27 -7.16
N ALA A 441 -20.53 21.27 -6.77
CA ALA A 441 -20.97 20.69 -5.51
C ALA A 441 -22.47 20.38 -5.54
N CYS A 442 -22.88 19.39 -4.78
CA CYS A 442 -24.30 19.10 -4.53
C CYS A 442 -24.51 18.84 -3.05
N ARG A 443 -25.50 19.52 -2.47
CA ARG A 443 -25.94 19.27 -1.09
C ARG A 443 -26.51 17.86 -0.96
N GLY A 444 -26.20 17.17 0.14
CA GLY A 444 -26.81 15.89 0.45
C GLY A 444 -28.29 16.02 0.81
N ARG A 445 -29.00 14.92 0.67
CA ARG A 445 -30.44 14.80 0.98
C ARG A 445 -30.71 14.38 2.42
N LEU A 446 -29.64 14.15 3.20
CA LEU A 446 -29.72 13.81 4.61
C LEU A 446 -29.18 14.96 5.45
N SER A 447 -29.90 15.29 6.52
CA SER A 447 -29.46 16.20 7.57
C SER A 447 -29.42 15.44 8.89
N PHE A 448 -28.26 15.47 9.54
CA PHE A 448 -28.02 14.80 10.82
C PHE A 448 -28.21 15.84 11.93
N GLY A 449 -29.18 15.58 12.80
CA GLY A 449 -29.46 16.43 13.95
C GLY A 449 -28.43 16.29 15.07
N PHE A 450 -28.64 17.01 16.15
CA PHE A 450 -27.84 16.92 17.37
C PHE A 450 -27.84 15.47 17.89
N VAL A 451 -26.70 15.05 18.42
CA VAL A 451 -26.55 13.74 19.06
C VAL A 451 -26.78 13.90 20.56
N ASN A 452 -27.90 13.39 21.05
CA ASN A 452 -28.16 13.35 22.48
C ASN A 452 -27.28 12.31 23.15
N THR A 453 -26.54 12.74 24.16
CA THR A 453 -25.57 11.98 24.94
C THR A 453 -25.88 11.94 26.44
N SER A 454 -27.09 12.27 26.84
CA SER A 454 -27.51 12.31 28.25
C SER A 454 -27.37 10.98 29.00
N GLU A 455 -27.43 9.87 28.25
CA GLU A 455 -27.23 8.51 28.77
C GLU A 455 -25.81 7.98 28.48
N ALA A 456 -24.86 8.86 28.23
CA ALA A 456 -23.47 8.48 28.00
C ALA A 456 -22.69 8.39 29.31
N HIS A 457 -21.88 7.36 29.44
CA HIS A 457 -21.00 7.11 30.59
C HIS A 457 -19.56 7.37 30.21
N ILE A 458 -18.90 8.33 30.87
CA ILE A 458 -17.51 8.71 30.59
C ILE A 458 -16.56 7.99 31.54
N CYS A 459 -15.39 7.60 31.03
CA CYS A 459 -14.22 7.22 31.81
C CYS A 459 -13.12 8.27 31.61
N ARG A 460 -12.48 8.70 32.67
CA ARG A 460 -11.39 9.69 32.66
C ARG A 460 -10.04 9.10 33.04
N GLU A 461 -9.86 7.80 32.84
CA GLU A 461 -8.58 7.14 33.04
C GLU A 461 -7.72 7.30 31.79
N LYS A 462 -6.44 7.64 31.95
CA LYS A 462 -5.51 7.73 30.83
C LYS A 462 -5.15 6.36 30.30
N GLN A 463 -5.33 6.14 29.01
CA GLN A 463 -4.96 4.92 28.31
C GLN A 463 -4.03 5.20 27.14
N LYS A 464 -2.87 4.60 27.14
CA LYS A 464 -1.89 4.72 26.06
C LYS A 464 -2.14 3.65 25.02
N LEU A 465 -2.65 4.05 23.85
CA LEU A 465 -3.04 3.11 22.80
C LEU A 465 -1.84 2.38 22.21
N SER A 466 -2.04 1.16 21.75
CA SER A 466 -1.08 0.46 20.91
C SER A 466 -0.76 1.27 19.65
N PRO A 467 0.50 1.29 19.18
CA PRO A 467 0.86 2.10 18.02
C PRO A 467 0.14 1.64 16.77
N LEU A 468 -0.50 2.57 16.08
CA LEU A 468 -1.12 2.37 14.77
C LEU A 468 -0.38 3.22 13.76
N LEU A 469 0.46 2.59 12.95
CA LEU A 469 1.17 3.27 11.87
C LEU A 469 0.26 3.37 10.65
N SER A 470 0.45 4.44 9.87
CA SER A 470 -0.23 4.61 8.58
C SER A 470 0.06 3.41 7.67
N PRO A 471 -0.94 2.84 7.01
CA PRO A 471 -0.73 1.79 6.04
C PRO A 471 0.11 2.35 4.89
N LYS A 472 1.26 1.73 4.63
CA LYS A 472 2.13 2.13 3.52
C LYS A 472 1.57 1.58 2.21
N PRO A 473 1.40 2.40 1.17
CA PRO A 473 0.93 1.94 -0.14
C PRO A 473 1.80 0.83 -0.74
N SER A 474 3.09 0.81 -0.45
CA SER A 474 4.00 -0.28 -0.84
C SER A 474 3.63 -1.66 -0.27
N SER A 475 2.70 -1.71 0.70
CA SER A 475 2.13 -2.97 1.21
C SER A 475 0.90 -3.37 0.39
N ALA A 476 1.06 -3.61 -0.92
CA ALA A 476 0.01 -3.89 -1.89
C ALA A 476 -1.02 -4.93 -1.42
N ARG A 477 -0.57 -5.96 -0.71
CA ARG A 477 -1.43 -7.00 -0.14
C ARG A 477 -2.52 -6.49 0.79
N ARG A 478 -2.35 -5.30 1.37
CA ARG A 478 -3.34 -4.67 2.25
C ARG A 478 -4.36 -3.82 1.53
N PHE A 479 -4.16 -3.55 0.24
CA PHE A 479 -5.03 -2.70 -0.57
C PHE A 479 -5.73 -3.47 -1.68
N LEU A 480 -5.13 -4.57 -2.15
CA LEU A 480 -5.67 -5.34 -3.25
C LEU A 480 -6.50 -6.53 -2.76
N THR A 481 -7.58 -6.79 -3.46
CA THR A 481 -8.42 -7.99 -3.34
C THR A 481 -8.58 -8.64 -4.70
N ASP A 482 -8.98 -9.90 -4.71
CA ASP A 482 -9.66 -10.48 -5.85
C ASP A 482 -11.17 -10.18 -5.82
N SER A 483 -11.90 -10.72 -6.77
CA SER A 483 -13.36 -10.55 -6.86
C SER A 483 -14.14 -11.17 -5.69
N SER A 484 -13.53 -12.00 -4.87
CA SER A 484 -14.15 -12.59 -3.67
C SER A 484 -13.83 -11.81 -2.40
N GLY A 485 -12.97 -10.78 -2.48
CA GLY A 485 -12.46 -10.05 -1.32
C GLY A 485 -11.21 -10.65 -0.71
N ALA A 486 -10.72 -11.78 -1.22
CA ALA A 486 -9.52 -12.45 -0.75
C ALA A 486 -8.23 -11.79 -1.27
N THR A 487 -7.09 -12.22 -0.74
CA THR A 487 -5.78 -11.90 -1.29
C THR A 487 -5.66 -12.49 -2.69
N PRO A 488 -5.26 -11.71 -3.70
CA PRO A 488 -5.11 -12.21 -5.06
C PRO A 488 -4.14 -13.40 -5.14
N THR A 489 -4.51 -14.42 -5.90
CA THR A 489 -3.73 -15.65 -6.06
C THR A 489 -3.56 -15.99 -7.54
N LYS A 490 -2.53 -16.78 -7.86
CA LYS A 490 -2.33 -17.38 -9.18
C LYS A 490 -2.33 -18.89 -9.11
N LYS A 491 -2.62 -19.54 -10.22
CA LYS A 491 -2.50 -20.98 -10.36
C LYS A 491 -1.04 -21.37 -10.59
N LYS A 492 -0.56 -22.36 -9.85
CA LYS A 492 0.77 -22.95 -10.02
C LYS A 492 0.64 -24.47 -10.09
N LYS A 493 1.23 -25.10 -11.08
CA LYS A 493 1.31 -26.56 -11.14
C LYS A 493 2.22 -27.05 -10.02
N SER A 494 1.73 -27.96 -9.20
CA SER A 494 2.55 -28.64 -8.19
C SER A 494 3.54 -29.56 -8.88
N LYS A 495 4.82 -29.49 -8.52
CA LYS A 495 5.85 -30.39 -9.06
C LYS A 495 5.67 -31.85 -8.60
N LYS A 496 4.84 -32.09 -7.56
CA LYS A 496 4.67 -33.42 -6.94
C LYS A 496 3.38 -34.14 -7.34
N GLU A 497 2.33 -33.41 -7.73
CA GLU A 497 0.99 -34.01 -7.84
C GLU A 497 0.22 -33.70 -9.13
N GLU A 498 0.80 -33.09 -10.15
CA GLU A 498 0.10 -32.60 -11.37
C GLU A 498 -1.15 -31.74 -11.12
N LYS A 499 -1.48 -31.44 -9.86
CA LYS A 499 -2.63 -30.61 -9.48
C LYS A 499 -2.29 -29.13 -9.53
N GLU A 500 -3.22 -28.34 -10.06
CA GLU A 500 -3.14 -26.87 -9.96
C GLU A 500 -3.47 -26.43 -8.54
N VAL A 501 -2.50 -25.77 -7.88
CA VAL A 501 -2.66 -25.16 -6.56
C VAL A 501 -2.70 -23.65 -6.71
N ARG A 502 -3.62 -22.98 -6.02
CA ARG A 502 -3.63 -21.51 -5.94
C ARG A 502 -2.61 -21.05 -4.89
N VAL A 503 -1.69 -20.19 -5.30
CA VAL A 503 -0.68 -19.58 -4.42
C VAL A 503 -0.83 -18.06 -4.43
N PRO A 504 -0.52 -17.35 -3.34
CA PRO A 504 -0.49 -15.91 -3.33
C PRO A 504 0.43 -15.35 -4.42
N LEU A 505 0.11 -14.16 -4.92
CA LEU A 505 0.98 -13.46 -5.86
C LEU A 505 2.31 -13.10 -5.21
N SER A 506 3.40 -13.13 -5.97
CA SER A 506 4.67 -12.52 -5.56
C SER A 506 4.55 -11.00 -5.56
N ARG A 507 5.49 -10.29 -4.93
CA ARG A 507 5.47 -8.81 -4.90
C ARG A 507 5.47 -8.20 -6.30
N SER A 508 6.24 -8.75 -7.21
CA SER A 508 6.36 -8.25 -8.59
C SER A 508 5.06 -8.36 -9.40
N GLU A 509 4.13 -9.18 -8.97
CA GLU A 509 2.86 -9.40 -9.67
C GLU A 509 1.70 -8.53 -9.15
N TYR A 510 1.90 -7.83 -8.01
CA TYR A 510 0.90 -6.87 -7.55
C TYR A 510 0.84 -5.65 -8.47
N PHE A 511 -0.35 -5.07 -8.58
CA PHE A 511 -0.67 -3.99 -9.51
C PHE A 511 -0.46 -4.36 -10.98
N ASN A 512 -0.64 -5.63 -11.32
CA ASN A 512 -0.71 -6.12 -12.70
C ASN A 512 -2.06 -5.83 -13.33
N PHE A 513 -2.13 -6.01 -14.66
CA PHE A 513 -3.38 -5.97 -15.42
C PHE A 513 -4.30 -7.19 -15.19
N ALA A 514 -3.94 -8.12 -14.30
CA ALA A 514 -4.75 -9.28 -14.03
C ALA A 514 -6.15 -8.85 -13.55
N PRO A 515 -7.23 -9.35 -14.18
CA PRO A 515 -8.59 -8.96 -13.85
C PRO A 515 -9.01 -9.32 -12.42
N GLU A 516 -8.21 -10.12 -11.76
CA GLU A 516 -8.43 -10.57 -10.39
C GLU A 516 -7.92 -9.59 -9.32
N GLN A 517 -7.16 -8.54 -9.73
CA GLN A 517 -6.64 -7.56 -8.78
C GLN A 517 -7.52 -6.31 -8.77
N LEU A 518 -8.15 -6.07 -7.65
CA LEU A 518 -9.04 -4.94 -7.42
C LEU A 518 -8.59 -4.16 -6.20
N LEU A 519 -8.72 -2.84 -6.24
CA LEU A 519 -8.64 -2.04 -5.03
C LEU A 519 -9.84 -2.35 -4.15
N GLY A 520 -9.56 -2.71 -2.90
CA GLY A 520 -10.56 -2.91 -1.89
C GLY A 520 -10.69 -1.68 -0.99
N ALA A 521 -11.88 -1.48 -0.46
CA ALA A 521 -12.15 -0.47 0.55
C ALA A 521 -11.70 -0.98 1.92
N ALA A 522 -10.88 -0.21 2.65
CA ALA A 522 -10.40 -0.61 3.98
C ALA A 522 -11.56 -0.95 4.92
N ALA A 523 -11.45 -2.07 5.61
CA ALA A 523 -12.42 -2.55 6.58
C ALA A 523 -11.73 -3.03 7.85
N TYR A 524 -12.38 -2.80 8.98
CA TYR A 524 -11.92 -3.20 10.30
C TYR A 524 -12.95 -4.16 10.89
N PRO A 525 -12.76 -5.47 10.82
CA PRO A 525 -13.71 -6.44 11.36
C PRO A 525 -14.01 -6.17 12.84
N VAL A 526 -15.24 -6.41 13.24
CA VAL A 526 -15.63 -6.35 14.65
C VAL A 526 -14.87 -7.41 15.45
N HIS A 527 -14.33 -7.01 16.59
CA HIS A 527 -13.71 -7.91 17.55
C HIS A 527 -14.80 -8.50 18.43
N ARG A 528 -15.38 -9.61 17.98
CA ARG A 528 -16.58 -10.20 18.58
C ARG A 528 -16.38 -10.60 20.02
N GLU A 529 -15.18 -11.07 20.37
CA GLU A 529 -14.76 -11.39 21.73
C GLU A 529 -14.83 -10.20 22.70
N LEU A 530 -14.74 -8.98 22.20
CA LEU A 530 -14.88 -7.76 23.02
C LEU A 530 -16.32 -7.32 23.18
N VAL A 531 -17.22 -7.76 22.31
CA VAL A 531 -18.63 -7.38 22.33
C VAL A 531 -19.47 -8.38 23.15
N GLN A 532 -19.15 -9.67 23.09
CA GLN A 532 -19.96 -10.77 23.63
C GLN A 532 -19.34 -11.52 24.81
N GLY A 533 -18.12 -11.13 25.24
CA GLY A 533 -17.42 -11.81 26.33
C GLY A 533 -18.22 -11.79 27.65
N GLU A 534 -18.56 -12.95 28.17
CA GLU A 534 -19.06 -13.09 29.55
C GLU A 534 -17.96 -12.61 30.50
N GLY A 535 -18.32 -11.81 31.49
CA GLY A 535 -17.40 -11.32 32.52
C GLY A 535 -16.45 -10.20 32.07
N LEU A 536 -16.54 -9.68 30.85
CA LEU A 536 -15.87 -8.45 30.48
C LEU A 536 -16.45 -7.32 31.33
N ASN A 537 -15.63 -6.80 32.23
CA ASN A 537 -15.94 -5.56 32.92
C ASN A 537 -16.04 -4.46 31.85
N ARG A 538 -17.28 -4.17 31.42
CA ARG A 538 -17.61 -3.23 30.34
C ARG A 538 -17.03 -1.83 30.55
N SER A 539 -16.53 -1.57 31.75
CA SER A 539 -15.84 -0.33 32.11
C SER A 539 -14.33 -0.35 31.82
N ARG A 540 -13.74 -1.50 31.50
CA ARG A 540 -12.30 -1.60 31.24
C ARG A 540 -11.99 -1.43 29.74
N PHE A 541 -10.88 -0.78 29.50
CA PHE A 541 -10.31 -0.69 28.17
C PHE A 541 -9.73 -2.04 27.75
N PRO A 542 -9.88 -2.49 26.49
CA PRO A 542 -9.33 -3.77 26.05
C PRO A 542 -7.81 -3.82 26.22
N GLU A 543 -7.29 -4.84 26.92
CA GLU A 543 -5.85 -4.98 27.18
C GLU A 543 -5.01 -4.94 25.89
N ARG A 544 -5.51 -5.58 24.81
CA ARG A 544 -4.82 -5.57 23.51
C ARG A 544 -4.73 -4.19 22.89
N ALA A 545 -5.64 -3.27 23.22
CA ALA A 545 -5.62 -1.92 22.69
C ALA A 545 -4.53 -1.05 23.33
N THR A 546 -3.91 -1.49 24.41
CA THR A 546 -2.90 -0.75 25.17
C THR A 546 -1.51 -1.41 25.16
N ARG A 547 -1.34 -2.58 24.55
CA ARG A 547 -0.06 -3.29 24.53
C ARG A 547 1.02 -2.50 23.82
N LYS A 548 2.22 -2.54 24.37
CA LYS A 548 3.43 -2.09 23.68
C LYS A 548 3.84 -3.09 22.61
N ALA A 549 4.57 -2.61 21.60
CA ALA A 549 5.24 -3.50 20.67
C ALA A 549 6.45 -4.15 21.36
N VAL A 550 6.62 -5.45 21.17
CA VAL A 550 7.74 -6.22 21.72
C VAL A 550 8.52 -6.82 20.53
N LEU A 551 9.85 -6.77 20.58
CA LEU A 551 10.75 -7.39 19.63
C LEU A 551 11.97 -7.95 20.37
N ASP A 552 12.28 -9.23 20.16
CA ASP A 552 13.38 -9.94 20.82
C ASP A 552 13.28 -9.87 22.36
N GLY A 553 12.06 -10.04 22.91
CA GLY A 553 11.76 -10.00 24.35
C GLY A 553 11.87 -8.60 24.97
N ARG A 554 12.19 -7.57 24.20
CA ARG A 554 12.31 -6.18 24.69
C ARG A 554 11.17 -5.33 24.20
N GLU A 555 10.58 -4.55 25.10
CA GLU A 555 9.60 -3.54 24.73
C GLU A 555 10.25 -2.49 23.84
N GLN A 556 9.60 -2.19 22.71
CA GLN A 556 10.06 -1.15 21.80
C GLN A 556 9.64 0.21 22.34
N ASP A 557 10.55 1.16 22.36
CA ASP A 557 10.27 2.55 22.72
C ASP A 557 9.52 3.26 21.57
N ASN A 558 8.23 2.97 21.50
CA ASN A 558 7.32 3.54 20.50
C ASN A 558 6.40 4.62 21.10
N ASP A 559 6.76 5.14 22.28
CA ASP A 559 5.90 6.06 22.99
C ASP A 559 5.60 7.35 22.22
N ALA A 560 6.54 7.80 21.38
CA ALA A 560 6.38 8.97 20.52
C ALA A 560 5.27 8.81 19.45
N VAL A 561 4.91 7.58 19.09
CA VAL A 561 3.86 7.29 18.07
C VAL A 561 2.58 6.73 18.69
N ARG A 562 2.51 6.65 20.01
CA ARG A 562 1.32 6.16 20.74
C ARG A 562 0.42 7.33 21.11
N LEU A 563 -0.85 7.23 20.74
CA LEU A 563 -1.87 8.17 21.15
C LEU A 563 -2.31 7.87 22.60
N ILE A 564 -2.49 8.90 23.41
CA ILE A 564 -3.00 8.81 24.77
C ILE A 564 -4.47 9.23 24.77
N ALA A 565 -5.38 8.30 25.03
CA ALA A 565 -6.77 8.62 25.32
C ALA A 565 -6.87 9.07 26.79
N ARG A 566 -7.20 10.34 27.02
CA ARG A 566 -7.38 10.89 28.36
C ARG A 566 -8.76 10.61 28.92
N SER A 567 -9.74 10.52 28.03
CA SER A 567 -11.10 10.13 28.35
C SER A 567 -11.70 9.37 27.17
N TRP A 568 -12.72 8.58 27.46
CA TRP A 568 -13.51 7.86 26.46
C TRP A 568 -14.91 7.57 26.97
N MET A 569 -15.80 7.25 26.04
CA MET A 569 -17.15 6.81 26.38
C MET A 569 -17.16 5.30 26.61
N LYS A 570 -17.77 4.87 27.73
CA LYS A 570 -17.84 3.47 28.14
C LYS A 570 -18.84 2.66 27.30
N SER A 571 -18.63 1.35 27.26
CA SER A 571 -19.65 0.44 26.75
C SER A 571 -20.94 0.55 27.55
N GLY A 572 -22.09 0.39 26.89
CA GLY A 572 -23.41 0.57 27.47
C GLY A 572 -23.96 1.99 27.39
N SER A 573 -23.14 2.98 26.97
CA SER A 573 -23.64 4.33 26.66
C SER A 573 -24.66 4.28 25.53
N ILE A 574 -25.74 5.06 25.66
CA ILE A 574 -26.78 5.18 24.63
C ILE A 574 -26.72 6.59 24.03
N LEU A 575 -26.71 6.66 22.71
CA LEU A 575 -26.74 7.89 21.94
C LEU A 575 -27.97 7.92 21.07
N ARG A 576 -28.62 9.06 20.93
CA ARG A 576 -29.78 9.23 20.03
C ARG A 576 -29.56 10.39 19.08
N CYS A 577 -29.99 10.20 17.84
CA CYS A 577 -29.86 11.20 16.78
C CYS A 577 -30.99 11.06 15.78
N THR A 578 -31.58 12.17 15.35
CA THR A 578 -32.56 12.18 14.28
C THR A 578 -31.88 12.50 12.94
N ILE A 579 -32.14 11.70 11.91
CA ILE A 579 -31.77 11.99 10.53
C ILE A 579 -33.01 12.48 9.80
N SER A 580 -33.00 13.71 9.32
CA SER A 580 -34.02 14.19 8.38
C SER A 580 -33.59 13.88 6.95
N PHE A 581 -34.52 13.45 6.11
CA PHE A 581 -34.29 13.14 4.70
C PHE A 581 -35.34 13.80 3.81
N SER A 582 -34.95 14.11 2.57
CA SER A 582 -35.83 14.73 1.59
C SER A 582 -35.64 14.16 0.19
N ASN A 583 -36.75 13.95 -0.51
CA ASN A 583 -36.75 13.56 -1.92
C ASN A 583 -35.98 12.25 -2.23
N LEU A 584 -36.02 11.24 -1.37
CA LEU A 584 -35.40 9.95 -1.63
C LEU A 584 -36.27 9.06 -2.50
N SER A 585 -35.70 8.33 -3.43
CA SER A 585 -36.39 7.21 -4.05
C SER A 585 -36.62 6.11 -3.01
N GLU A 586 -37.63 5.29 -3.26
CA GLU A 586 -37.96 4.13 -2.41
C GLU A 586 -36.73 3.22 -2.22
N ALA A 587 -35.97 2.96 -3.29
CA ALA A 587 -34.77 2.14 -3.23
C ALA A 587 -33.62 2.82 -2.40
N GLU A 588 -33.46 4.14 -2.48
CA GLU A 588 -32.46 4.88 -1.67
C GLU A 588 -32.85 4.86 -0.19
N LEU A 589 -34.12 5.03 0.13
CA LEU A 589 -34.64 4.93 1.50
C LEU A 589 -34.52 3.49 2.03
N ALA A 590 -34.94 2.50 1.24
CA ALA A 590 -34.82 1.09 1.58
C ALA A 590 -33.34 0.69 1.86
N ALA A 591 -32.40 1.16 1.05
CA ALA A 591 -30.95 0.89 1.26
C ALA A 591 -30.43 1.57 2.53
N LEU A 592 -30.91 2.77 2.87
CA LEU A 592 -30.57 3.45 4.11
C LEU A 592 -31.13 2.70 5.34
N ILE A 593 -32.38 2.29 5.30
CA ILE A 593 -33.03 1.47 6.34
C ILE A 593 -32.30 0.14 6.51
N TRP A 594 -31.92 -0.49 5.39
CA TRP A 594 -31.21 -1.76 5.40
C TRP A 594 -29.89 -1.71 6.19
N VAL A 595 -29.07 -0.67 6.01
CA VAL A 595 -27.79 -0.52 6.75
C VAL A 595 -28.00 -0.11 8.20
N LEU A 596 -29.15 0.45 8.55
CA LEU A 596 -29.54 0.83 9.92
C LEU A 596 -30.28 -0.31 10.67
N THR A 597 -30.44 -1.48 10.04
CA THR A 597 -31.06 -2.66 10.64
C THR A 597 -29.98 -3.67 11.03
N PRO A 598 -29.64 -3.81 12.35
CA PRO A 598 -28.51 -4.65 12.80
C PRO A 598 -28.58 -6.09 12.30
N ARG A 599 -29.77 -6.65 12.15
CA ARG A 599 -29.99 -8.02 11.67
C ARG A 599 -29.55 -8.23 10.21
N ASN A 600 -29.63 -7.20 9.38
CA ASN A 600 -29.21 -7.28 7.98
C ASN A 600 -27.69 -7.34 7.84
N LEU A 601 -26.95 -6.84 8.82
CA LEU A 601 -25.49 -6.85 8.87
C LEU A 601 -24.90 -8.20 9.32
N VAL A 602 -25.74 -9.21 9.60
CA VAL A 602 -25.33 -10.55 9.98
C VAL A 602 -25.13 -11.42 8.75
N PRO A 603 -24.02 -12.15 8.60
CA PRO A 603 -23.84 -13.10 7.50
C PRO A 603 -24.91 -14.20 7.50
N SER A 604 -25.31 -14.67 6.33
CA SER A 604 -26.43 -15.61 6.18
C SER A 604 -26.25 -16.90 6.98
N ASN A 605 -25.02 -17.42 7.08
CA ASN A 605 -24.71 -18.62 7.85
C ASN A 605 -24.78 -18.43 9.38
N GLU A 606 -24.72 -17.18 9.86
CA GLU A 606 -24.80 -16.82 11.29
C GLU A 606 -26.23 -16.40 11.70
N LYS A 607 -27.14 -16.22 10.75
CA LYS A 607 -28.54 -15.81 11.02
C LYS A 607 -29.38 -16.87 11.73
N LYS A 608 -28.87 -18.08 11.96
CA LYS A 608 -29.53 -19.13 12.72
C LYS A 608 -29.80 -18.73 14.17
N ASP A 609 -28.90 -17.92 14.76
CA ASP A 609 -29.11 -17.29 16.05
C ASP A 609 -30.01 -16.06 15.90
N PRO A 610 -31.24 -16.07 16.48
CA PRO A 610 -32.16 -14.94 16.36
C PRO A 610 -31.65 -13.68 17.05
N SER A 611 -30.76 -13.82 18.06
CA SER A 611 -30.16 -12.69 18.78
C SER A 611 -28.94 -12.09 18.09
N ALA A 612 -28.45 -12.72 17.02
CA ALA A 612 -27.27 -12.24 16.30
C ALA A 612 -27.54 -10.89 15.65
N VAL A 613 -26.65 -9.92 15.91
CA VAL A 613 -26.66 -8.58 15.35
C VAL A 613 -25.29 -8.22 14.80
N GLY A 614 -25.27 -7.38 13.77
CA GLY A 614 -24.05 -6.77 13.27
C GLY A 614 -23.90 -5.33 13.76
N TYR A 615 -22.72 -4.78 13.63
CA TYR A 615 -22.33 -3.52 14.25
C TYR A 615 -21.72 -2.57 13.24
N LEU A 616 -21.85 -1.28 13.47
CA LEU A 616 -21.12 -0.23 12.77
C LEU A 616 -19.92 0.27 13.59
N ARG A 617 -19.04 1.03 12.96
CA ARG A 617 -17.77 1.45 13.59
C ARG A 617 -17.61 2.96 13.52
N MET A 618 -17.35 3.59 14.67
CA MET A 618 -17.18 5.04 14.82
C MET A 618 -15.94 5.35 15.67
N GLY A 619 -15.36 6.53 15.54
CA GLY A 619 -14.24 6.99 16.35
C GLY A 619 -12.87 6.43 15.94
N LEU A 620 -11.92 6.53 16.85
CA LEU A 620 -10.53 6.12 16.72
C LEU A 620 -10.30 4.67 17.17
N GLY A 621 -9.16 4.09 16.84
CA GLY A 621 -8.75 2.77 17.33
C GLY A 621 -9.58 1.59 16.82
N LYS A 622 -10.28 1.72 15.70
CA LYS A 622 -11.07 0.63 15.09
C LYS A 622 -10.27 -0.68 14.92
N PRO A 623 -9.02 -0.66 14.47
CA PRO A 623 -8.21 -1.87 14.36
C PRO A 623 -7.86 -2.51 15.72
N LEU A 624 -8.02 -1.78 16.81
CA LEU A 624 -7.82 -2.25 18.18
C LEU A 624 -9.11 -2.76 18.85
N GLY A 625 -10.20 -2.81 18.09
CA GLY A 625 -11.51 -3.24 18.57
C GLY A 625 -12.36 -2.13 19.20
N LEU A 626 -11.88 -0.88 19.21
CA LEU A 626 -12.60 0.26 19.76
C LEU A 626 -13.69 0.78 18.83
N GLY A 627 -14.70 1.48 19.39
CA GLY A 627 -15.73 2.18 18.64
C GLY A 627 -16.69 1.27 17.88
N THR A 628 -17.09 0.16 18.47
CA THR A 628 -18.15 -0.72 17.97
C THR A 628 -19.49 -0.28 18.50
N LEU A 629 -20.46 -0.01 17.64
CA LEU A 629 -21.81 0.43 17.99
C LEU A 629 -22.87 -0.47 17.38
N GLU A 630 -23.86 -0.80 18.16
CA GLU A 630 -25.13 -1.33 17.65
C GLU A 630 -26.00 -0.12 17.29
N VAL A 631 -26.43 -0.05 16.03
CA VAL A 631 -27.17 1.10 15.51
C VAL A 631 -28.50 0.59 14.97
N SER A 632 -29.60 1.08 15.52
CA SER A 632 -30.93 0.69 15.12
C SER A 632 -31.86 1.90 14.96
N ILE A 633 -32.91 1.72 14.19
CA ILE A 633 -34.02 2.67 14.15
C ILE A 633 -34.83 2.47 15.43
N ALA A 634 -35.07 3.54 16.15
CA ALA A 634 -35.87 3.52 17.37
C ALA A 634 -37.30 3.01 17.09
N LYS A 635 -37.94 2.45 18.11
CA LYS A 635 -39.33 2.00 17.98
C LYS A 635 -40.22 3.19 17.54
N ASN A 636 -40.98 3.03 16.47
CA ASN A 636 -41.80 4.08 15.84
C ASN A 636 -40.98 5.30 15.38
N GLY A 637 -39.67 5.11 15.18
CA GLY A 637 -38.73 6.18 14.84
C GLY A 637 -38.64 6.48 13.34
N LEU A 638 -39.27 5.71 12.47
CA LEU A 638 -39.33 6.02 11.05
C LEU A 638 -40.63 6.76 10.72
N ARG A 639 -40.48 7.98 10.21
CA ARG A 639 -41.57 8.82 9.71
C ARG A 639 -41.32 9.15 8.25
N ALA A 640 -42.25 8.85 7.37
CA ALA A 640 -42.06 9.09 5.95
C ALA A 640 -43.41 9.43 5.27
N VAL A 641 -43.35 10.34 4.30
CA VAL A 641 -44.49 10.77 3.49
C VAL A 641 -44.06 10.92 2.05
N ARG A 642 -44.90 10.56 1.11
CA ARG A 642 -44.64 10.76 -0.33
C ARG A 642 -44.76 12.25 -0.69
N GLY A 643 -44.03 12.68 -1.70
CA GLY A 643 -44.11 14.06 -2.18
C GLY A 643 -45.47 14.44 -2.70
N ALA A 644 -46.23 13.52 -3.28
CA ALA A 644 -47.65 13.74 -3.69
C ALA A 644 -48.54 14.08 -2.48
N ASP A 645 -48.48 13.26 -1.42
CA ASP A 645 -49.27 13.43 -0.21
C ASP A 645 -48.87 14.71 0.56
N LEU A 646 -47.58 15.01 0.54
CA LEU A 646 -47.06 16.24 1.14
C LEU A 646 -47.55 17.47 0.36
N ALA A 647 -47.56 17.42 -0.97
CA ALA A 647 -48.05 18.52 -1.79
C ALA A 647 -49.56 18.76 -1.56
N GLU A 648 -50.35 17.69 -1.43
CA GLU A 648 -51.79 17.78 -1.08
C GLU A 648 -51.99 18.41 0.29
N SER A 649 -51.18 18.03 1.28
CA SER A 649 -51.21 18.63 2.63
C SER A 649 -50.89 20.14 2.62
N TYR A 650 -49.96 20.58 1.73
CA TYR A 650 -49.65 21.99 1.57
C TYR A 650 -50.69 22.78 0.73
N ALA A 651 -51.64 22.13 0.11
CA ALA A 651 -52.64 22.76 -0.73
C ALA A 651 -53.65 23.61 0.06
N ASN A 652 -53.77 23.37 1.38
CA ASN A 652 -54.61 24.17 2.27
C ASN A 652 -53.94 24.41 3.65
N LEU A 653 -54.42 25.43 4.35
CA LEU A 653 -53.84 25.84 5.61
C LEU A 653 -54.05 24.81 6.73
N ASP A 654 -55.25 24.19 6.79
CA ASP A 654 -55.55 23.18 7.81
C ASP A 654 -54.66 21.95 7.67
N GLY A 655 -54.44 21.46 6.42
CA GLY A 655 -53.50 20.39 6.12
C GLY A 655 -52.08 20.77 6.48
N CYS A 656 -51.67 21.99 6.18
CA CYS A 656 -50.33 22.48 6.49
C CYS A 656 -50.06 22.58 8.01
N LEU A 657 -51.03 23.11 8.79
CA LEU A 657 -50.92 23.28 10.24
C LEU A 657 -51.10 21.94 11.00
N GLY A 658 -51.88 21.01 10.46
CA GLY A 658 -52.10 19.69 11.04
C GLY A 658 -51.14 18.62 10.60
N LEU A 659 -50.14 18.97 9.79
CA LEU A 659 -49.21 18.01 9.17
C LEU A 659 -48.35 17.29 10.20
N ALA A 660 -48.69 16.07 10.56
CA ALA A 660 -47.85 15.14 11.27
C ALA A 660 -47.38 14.09 10.27
N THR A 661 -46.07 14.04 10.00
CA THR A 661 -45.51 13.00 9.14
C THR A 661 -45.83 11.62 9.73
N PRO A 662 -46.48 10.73 8.98
CA PRO A 662 -46.97 9.45 9.51
C PRO A 662 -45.79 8.55 9.91
N VAL A 663 -45.99 7.81 11.01
CA VAL A 663 -45.09 6.72 11.41
C VAL A 663 -45.38 5.56 10.44
N VAL A 664 -44.28 5.01 9.88
CA VAL A 664 -44.35 3.88 8.94
C VAL A 664 -43.46 2.74 9.47
N GLY A 665 -43.77 1.50 9.02
CA GLY A 665 -42.92 0.37 9.38
C GLY A 665 -41.63 0.32 8.55
N VAL A 666 -40.56 -0.21 9.12
CA VAL A 666 -39.33 -0.47 8.36
C VAL A 666 -39.56 -1.55 7.29
N GLU A 667 -40.52 -2.45 7.50
CA GLU A 667 -40.97 -3.50 6.60
C GLU A 667 -41.69 -2.97 5.36
N ASP A 668 -42.21 -1.74 5.40
CA ASP A 668 -42.85 -1.09 4.26
C ASP A 668 -41.82 -0.70 3.16
N PHE A 669 -40.54 -0.73 3.49
CA PHE A 669 -39.47 -0.39 2.56
C PHE A 669 -38.50 -1.58 2.34
N PRO A 670 -38.93 -2.66 1.72
CA PRO A 670 -38.07 -3.79 1.41
C PRO A 670 -37.00 -3.38 0.38
N LEU A 671 -35.75 -3.78 0.60
CA LEU A 671 -34.72 -3.49 -0.37
C LEU A 671 -34.93 -4.29 -1.67
N PRO A 672 -35.11 -3.62 -2.82
CA PRO A 672 -35.39 -4.32 -4.09
C PRO A 672 -34.28 -5.32 -4.43
N ASN A 673 -34.64 -6.54 -4.79
CA ASN A 673 -33.73 -7.62 -5.17
C ASN A 673 -32.69 -7.99 -4.08
N GLU A 674 -33.04 -7.83 -2.81
CA GLU A 674 -32.16 -8.12 -1.67
C GLU A 674 -31.53 -9.51 -1.77
N LYS A 675 -32.27 -10.55 -2.17
CA LYS A 675 -31.74 -11.92 -2.33
C LYS A 675 -30.54 -11.98 -3.26
N ILE A 676 -30.54 -11.23 -4.35
CA ILE A 676 -29.41 -11.14 -5.28
C ILE A 676 -28.26 -10.37 -4.64
N LEU A 677 -28.57 -9.25 -3.99
CA LEU A 677 -27.57 -8.40 -3.33
C LEU A 677 -26.80 -9.16 -2.25
N LEU A 678 -27.49 -9.96 -1.43
CA LEU A 678 -26.89 -10.80 -0.40
C LEU A 678 -25.94 -11.89 -0.95
N THR A 679 -26.02 -12.24 -2.23
CA THR A 679 -25.05 -13.17 -2.85
C THR A 679 -23.78 -12.47 -3.33
N THR A 680 -23.76 -11.15 -3.37
CA THR A 680 -22.63 -10.41 -3.90
C THR A 680 -21.41 -10.44 -2.95
N PRO A 681 -20.19 -10.52 -3.47
CA PRO A 681 -18.99 -10.60 -2.64
C PRO A 681 -18.82 -9.38 -1.71
N TRP A 682 -19.16 -8.19 -2.16
CA TRP A 682 -18.98 -6.97 -1.34
C TRP A 682 -19.95 -6.90 -0.16
N VAL A 683 -21.22 -7.35 -0.33
CA VAL A 683 -22.19 -7.38 0.76
C VAL A 683 -21.83 -8.48 1.77
N ARG A 684 -21.43 -9.65 1.31
CA ARG A 684 -20.92 -10.72 2.18
C ARG A 684 -19.70 -10.26 2.99
N ALA A 685 -18.77 -9.57 2.34
CA ALA A 685 -17.59 -9.01 3.01
C ALA A 685 -17.99 -7.91 4.02
N MET A 686 -18.96 -7.04 3.68
CA MET A 686 -19.52 -6.04 4.57
C MET A 686 -20.16 -6.69 5.82
N GLN A 687 -21.00 -7.69 5.62
CA GLN A 687 -21.64 -8.43 6.71
C GLN A 687 -20.57 -9.10 7.63
N ARG A 688 -19.54 -9.71 7.04
CA ARG A 688 -18.44 -10.31 7.82
C ARG A 688 -17.66 -9.25 8.60
N ALA A 689 -17.41 -8.08 8.03
CA ALA A 689 -16.76 -6.98 8.74
C ALA A 689 -17.61 -6.45 9.89
N ALA A 690 -18.93 -6.31 9.66
CA ALA A 690 -19.88 -5.80 10.65
C ALA A 690 -20.18 -6.81 11.78
N PHE A 691 -20.12 -8.09 11.49
CA PHE A 691 -20.40 -9.15 12.46
C PHE A 691 -19.13 -9.66 13.19
N GLY A 692 -18.00 -9.68 12.50
CA GLY A 692 -16.76 -10.30 13.00
C GLY A 692 -16.74 -11.82 12.76
N TYR A 693 -15.99 -12.55 13.57
CA TYR A 693 -15.76 -14.00 13.43
C TYR A 693 -16.25 -14.75 14.67
N SER A 694 -16.87 -15.91 14.47
CA SER A 694 -17.44 -16.76 15.53
C SER A 694 -16.63 -18.03 15.81
N ASP A 695 -15.43 -18.17 15.24
CA ASP A 695 -14.56 -19.33 15.38
C ASP A 695 -13.64 -19.28 16.62
N GLY A 696 -13.78 -18.29 17.47
CA GLY A 696 -12.97 -18.09 18.66
C GLY A 696 -11.55 -17.56 18.44
N ALA A 697 -11.11 -17.45 17.19
CA ALA A 697 -9.81 -16.87 16.90
C ALA A 697 -9.84 -15.33 17.08
N PRO A 698 -8.84 -14.74 17.75
CA PRO A 698 -8.84 -13.31 18.02
C PRO A 698 -8.64 -12.47 16.76
N VAL A 699 -9.25 -11.29 16.74
CA VAL A 699 -8.97 -10.27 15.72
C VAL A 699 -7.84 -9.37 16.21
N ARG A 700 -6.69 -9.36 15.54
CA ARG A 700 -5.52 -8.59 15.97
C ARG A 700 -4.52 -8.32 14.85
N TYR A 701 -3.53 -7.48 15.12
CA TYR A 701 -2.31 -7.41 14.32
C TYR A 701 -1.36 -8.56 14.67
N MET A 702 -0.50 -8.89 13.71
CA MET A 702 0.69 -9.69 13.97
C MET A 702 1.67 -8.87 14.82
N SER A 703 2.29 -9.48 15.82
CA SER A 703 3.35 -8.83 16.59
C SER A 703 4.62 -8.67 15.77
N LEU A 704 5.56 -7.82 16.22
CA LEU A 704 6.84 -7.66 15.54
C LEU A 704 7.66 -8.96 15.58
N GLU A 705 7.62 -9.69 16.68
CA GLU A 705 8.31 -10.98 16.83
C GLU A 705 7.73 -12.04 15.90
N GLU A 706 6.41 -12.17 15.86
CA GLU A 706 5.73 -13.08 14.93
C GLU A 706 6.07 -12.74 13.48
N ASN A 707 6.11 -11.45 13.14
CA ASN A 707 6.48 -10.99 11.81
C ASN A 707 7.93 -11.34 11.48
N LYS A 708 8.86 -11.19 12.44
CA LYS A 708 10.26 -11.56 12.27
C LYS A 708 10.43 -13.05 12.03
N VAL A 709 9.81 -13.89 12.87
CA VAL A 709 9.89 -15.35 12.77
C VAL A 709 9.29 -15.86 11.46
N ASN A 710 8.12 -15.36 11.07
CA ASN A 710 7.48 -15.78 9.83
C ASN A 710 8.19 -15.27 8.58
N ASN A 711 8.91 -14.16 8.65
CA ASN A 711 9.77 -13.68 7.57
C ASN A 711 11.04 -14.51 7.39
N GLN A 712 11.53 -15.15 8.44
CA GLN A 712 12.75 -15.98 8.40
C GLN A 712 12.48 -17.41 7.96
N THR A 713 11.25 -17.91 8.09
CA THR A 713 10.91 -19.32 7.90
C THR A 713 10.58 -19.73 6.48
N ASP A 714 10.53 -18.80 5.54
CA ASP A 714 10.33 -19.11 4.12
C ASP A 714 11.45 -18.56 3.22
N PRO A 715 12.66 -19.12 3.34
CA PRO A 715 13.80 -18.67 2.55
C PRO A 715 13.70 -18.99 1.05
N GLY A 716 12.72 -19.85 0.65
CA GLY A 716 12.55 -20.28 -0.73
C GLY A 716 11.55 -19.46 -1.53
N SER A 717 10.79 -18.57 -0.91
CA SER A 717 9.73 -17.81 -1.58
C SER A 717 10.24 -16.55 -2.29
N GLY A 718 11.46 -16.11 -2.04
CA GLY A 718 12.00 -14.85 -2.53
C GLY A 718 11.37 -13.59 -1.92
N ASP A 719 10.23 -13.73 -1.23
CA ASP A 719 9.59 -12.68 -0.44
C ASP A 719 9.45 -13.10 1.02
N PRO A 720 10.34 -12.61 1.92
CA PRO A 720 10.28 -12.94 3.34
C PRO A 720 8.94 -12.57 4.02
N ARG A 721 8.02 -11.91 3.31
CA ARG A 721 6.70 -11.55 3.80
C ARG A 721 5.57 -12.35 3.16
N GLU A 722 5.87 -13.38 2.39
CA GLU A 722 4.84 -14.24 1.81
C GLU A 722 4.02 -14.96 2.88
N GLY A 723 4.63 -15.42 3.96
CA GLY A 723 3.92 -15.91 5.13
C GLY A 723 2.95 -14.89 5.73
N TYR A 724 3.35 -13.62 5.79
CA TYR A 724 2.49 -12.49 6.18
C TYR A 724 1.43 -12.15 5.14
N GLY A 725 1.64 -12.53 3.91
CA GLY A 725 0.74 -12.25 2.81
C GLY A 725 -0.45 -13.18 2.68
N GLN A 726 -0.52 -14.24 3.45
CA GLN A 726 -1.74 -15.06 3.57
C GLN A 726 -2.86 -14.33 4.33
N SER A 727 -2.57 -13.19 4.90
CA SER A 727 -3.53 -12.21 5.37
C SER A 727 -4.07 -11.37 4.19
N PRO A 728 -5.32 -10.98 4.22
CA PRO A 728 -6.39 -11.50 5.03
C PRO A 728 -7.16 -12.53 4.25
N THR A 729 -7.46 -13.59 4.91
CA THR A 729 -8.48 -14.48 4.43
C THR A 729 -9.75 -13.70 4.16
N SER A 730 -10.41 -14.03 3.11
CA SER A 730 -11.56 -13.34 2.57
C SER A 730 -12.61 -12.96 3.62
N LEU A 731 -12.95 -11.68 3.71
CA LEU A 731 -14.15 -11.24 4.43
C LEU A 731 -15.43 -11.86 3.84
N SER A 732 -15.41 -12.15 2.55
CA SER A 732 -16.56 -12.72 1.83
C SER A 732 -16.77 -14.22 2.06
N ALA A 733 -15.79 -14.94 2.63
CA ALA A 733 -15.90 -16.38 2.83
C ALA A 733 -17.01 -16.72 3.82
N GLU A 734 -17.81 -17.74 3.53
CA GLU A 734 -18.87 -18.22 4.42
C GLU A 734 -18.30 -18.84 5.71
N SER A 735 -17.17 -19.51 5.58
CA SER A 735 -16.40 -20.08 6.70
C SER A 735 -14.95 -19.60 6.63
N PRO A 736 -14.69 -18.36 7.01
CA PRO A 736 -13.35 -17.79 6.92
C PRO A 736 -12.41 -18.53 7.86
N ARG A 737 -11.25 -18.92 7.34
CA ARG A 737 -10.22 -19.57 8.15
C ARG A 737 -9.31 -18.51 8.77
N PRO A 738 -8.95 -18.65 10.05
CA PRO A 738 -7.96 -17.78 10.66
C PRO A 738 -6.58 -18.00 10.04
N LEU A 739 -5.77 -16.95 10.06
CA LEU A 739 -4.36 -17.05 9.71
C LEU A 739 -3.64 -17.94 10.73
N LYS A 740 -2.80 -18.82 10.23
CA LYS A 740 -1.89 -19.61 11.05
C LYS A 740 -0.48 -19.11 10.87
N ILE A 741 0.12 -18.65 11.93
CA ILE A 741 1.50 -18.13 11.93
C ILE A 741 2.32 -18.93 12.93
N LYS A 742 3.61 -19.04 12.65
CA LYS A 742 4.55 -19.69 13.56
C LYS A 742 4.73 -18.82 14.81
N LYS A 743 4.63 -19.44 15.98
CA LYS A 743 4.89 -18.75 17.24
C LYS A 743 6.38 -18.43 17.37
N PRO A 744 6.75 -17.28 17.94
CA PRO A 744 8.13 -17.06 18.33
C PRO A 744 8.56 -18.10 19.37
N PRO A 745 9.85 -18.48 19.40
CA PRO A 745 10.35 -19.37 20.43
C PRO A 745 10.04 -18.76 21.81
N ARG A 746 9.60 -19.58 22.74
CA ARG A 746 9.48 -19.14 24.14
C ARG A 746 10.89 -19.02 24.70
N ASN A 747 11.28 -17.82 25.14
CA ASN A 747 12.50 -17.61 25.91
C ASN A 747 12.38 -18.26 27.29
#